data_d57b04fcca875ea2f1b356342bc93c63
#
_entry.id   d57b04fcca875ea2f1b356342bc93c63
#
_cell.length_a   1.000
_cell.length_b   1.000
_cell.length_c   1.000
_cell.angle_alpha   90.00
_cell.angle_beta   90.00
_cell.angle_gamma   90.00
#
_symmetry.space_group_name_H-M   'P 1'
#
loop_
_entity.id
_entity.type
_entity.pdbx_description
1 polymer ?
#
loop_
_entity_poly.entity_id
_entity_poly.type
_entity_poly.pdbx_seq_one_letter_code
_entity_poly.pdbx_strand_id
1 'polypeptide(L)'
;VNGLTTLSIQLTPDSSELNEIVVVGYGIQKRADITGAISSVKSENFNKGVVNNPGELLQGKLAGVAITSVSGEPGANQNVIIRGVGSLRSGTQPLYVVDGFLLDNSSTGVATNPLNFINPADIASIDVLKDASATAVYGSRASNGVVVITTKKGSGQGQVNLNLSTGVSSLPNQLPVFDAATFRKQVKAVGGTLVDLNGNTNWQDELTQVGVAKNANLSMSGAANNKFSYFASMGYQDQDGILKNSNLKRYSGKLNITQKALNGKLNVDYNLTASRTENLRPAITSVISDMITLNPTIPAYTNGQPTALPTNSLNPLRRNQIYKDLATNNRILASISPSLQLAKGLVYKLNFGVDYSATNRDIQYKPFPSVVNEGNISNGTLDAIFDPNTNQLVENTLSYNWSLKSHNLTFLAGHSYQDLRDESRTYSFLGFVNNAVEPRYQDQTSTVTFPTAASVGAVRNELQSYFGRVNYAYANKYLVTATFRADGSSKFGANNKYGYFPSVALGWNVTNEGFMANSFFNNLKVRASYGVTGNQEIPSKITLASFSENRLATGAGSFNTYPLDPAATTIDKYPYGITYTRLANPDLQWEVSSQLDFGVDFALFNFRLTGTVDYFSKVSSNILLEVVPADPIQPTSTFWNNIPDMKIVNNGFELALDYNSDPKGSFTYNIGGNVTYIQNKVVDSPYAVLVTGAAQGSGQTGATINGYINNEPIGAFYMYQFEGVKDGISVYTDTNKDGKVLDNDRAVVGSAIPKFIYGFYSNFNYKDFQLGLNFNGMSGSKVFNHTNMTLFPKALLAQSNNTTDFAVQYPNETLANANIVSTRYLEDGSFLRLNNATLAYNVQPSKVGLGNAFQNIQFSVTGQNLFVLTDYSGFDPEVNTGSTSGGIQTFGIDRFTYPKARTFLIGLNLTF
;
A
#
# COMPACT_ATOMS: atom_id res chain seq x y z
N VAL A 1 62.00 7.31 -0.08
CA VAL A 1 61.31 8.64 -0.13
C VAL A 1 62.38 9.70 0.15
N ASN A 2 63.29 9.88 -0.78
CA ASN A 2 64.39 10.87 -0.64
C ASN A 2 63.94 12.14 -1.39
N GLY A 3 63.66 13.21 -0.68
CA GLY A 3 63.70 14.58 -1.20
C GLY A 3 62.51 15.08 -2.01
N LEU A 4 61.33 14.41 -2.03
CA LEU A 4 60.13 14.93 -2.66
C LEU A 4 59.26 15.68 -1.65
N THR A 5 59.06 16.95 -1.88
CA THR A 5 58.21 17.86 -1.06
C THR A 5 56.73 17.69 -1.32
N THR A 6 56.31 16.93 -2.34
CA THR A 6 54.92 16.57 -2.67
C THR A 6 54.87 15.15 -3.20
N LEU A 7 54.06 14.31 -2.55
CA LEU A 7 53.72 12.96 -3.00
C LEU A 7 52.32 13.00 -3.62
N SER A 8 52.23 12.82 -4.93
CA SER A 8 50.93 12.66 -5.62
C SER A 8 50.57 11.18 -5.63
N ILE A 9 49.65 10.77 -4.78
CA ILE A 9 49.11 9.41 -4.78
C ILE A 9 47.82 9.45 -5.61
N GLN A 10 47.87 8.83 -6.77
CA GLN A 10 46.67 8.64 -7.58
C GLN A 10 45.91 7.40 -7.06
N LEU A 11 44.88 7.62 -6.29
CA LEU A 11 43.97 6.57 -5.88
C LEU A 11 43.04 6.24 -7.05
N THR A 12 43.09 5.03 -7.57
CA THR A 12 42.08 4.48 -8.45
C THR A 12 40.90 4.07 -7.58
N PRO A 13 39.68 4.52 -7.88
CA PRO A 13 38.49 4.03 -7.16
C PRO A 13 38.41 2.51 -7.36
N ASP A 14 38.45 1.74 -6.28
CA ASP A 14 38.16 0.32 -6.32
C ASP A 14 36.64 0.17 -6.45
N SER A 15 36.17 -0.06 -7.67
CA SER A 15 34.74 -0.24 -8.00
C SER A 15 34.27 -1.66 -7.68
N SER A 16 34.74 -2.26 -6.59
CA SER A 16 34.29 -3.60 -6.23
C SER A 16 32.91 -3.56 -5.56
N GLU A 17 31.81 -3.67 -6.33
CA GLU A 17 30.46 -3.98 -5.84
C GLU A 17 30.40 -5.27 -5.00
N LEU A 18 31.44 -6.10 -5.04
CA LEU A 18 31.59 -7.34 -4.29
C LEU A 18 31.62 -7.16 -2.76
N ASN A 19 31.87 -5.95 -2.28
CA ASN A 19 31.88 -5.63 -0.85
C ASN A 19 30.57 -4.97 -0.39
N GLU A 20 29.55 -4.84 -1.26
CA GLU A 20 28.25 -4.33 -0.86
C GLU A 20 27.61 -5.23 0.19
N ILE A 21 27.22 -4.63 1.30
CA ILE A 21 26.62 -5.31 2.45
C ILE A 21 25.10 -5.12 2.39
N VAL A 22 24.38 -6.21 2.46
CA VAL A 22 22.90 -6.21 2.46
C VAL A 22 22.41 -6.75 3.80
N VAL A 23 21.37 -6.15 4.35
CA VAL A 23 20.70 -6.64 5.56
C VAL A 23 19.80 -7.81 5.19
N VAL A 24 20.13 -9.01 5.68
CA VAL A 24 19.40 -10.25 5.39
C VAL A 24 18.90 -10.87 6.69
N GLY A 25 17.66 -10.60 7.02
CA GLY A 25 17.08 -11.11 8.25
C GLY A 25 17.84 -10.64 9.48
N TYR A 26 18.22 -11.55 10.36
CA TYR A 26 18.93 -11.25 11.61
C TYR A 26 20.45 -11.05 11.45
N GLY A 27 20.94 -10.75 10.25
CA GLY A 27 22.34 -10.57 9.98
C GLY A 27 22.63 -9.69 8.77
N ILE A 28 23.90 -9.40 8.61
CA ILE A 28 24.44 -8.67 7.47
C ILE A 28 25.25 -9.65 6.65
N GLN A 29 25.01 -9.70 5.33
CA GLN A 29 25.75 -10.55 4.39
C GLN A 29 26.37 -9.72 3.26
N LYS A 30 27.48 -10.18 2.73
CA LYS A 30 28.00 -9.61 1.49
C LYS A 30 27.09 -10.02 0.34
N ARG A 31 26.83 -9.13 -0.60
CA ARG A 31 26.01 -9.40 -1.79
C ARG A 31 26.49 -10.63 -2.56
N ALA A 32 27.79 -10.85 -2.62
CA ALA A 32 28.39 -12.02 -3.24
C ALA A 32 27.96 -13.36 -2.59
N ASP A 33 27.68 -13.37 -1.29
CA ASP A 33 27.35 -14.58 -0.51
C ASP A 33 25.84 -14.84 -0.42
N ILE A 34 25.01 -13.93 -0.92
CA ILE A 34 23.55 -14.06 -0.88
C ILE A 34 23.10 -15.10 -1.90
N THR A 35 22.31 -16.07 -1.46
CA THR A 35 21.75 -17.14 -2.31
C THR A 35 20.28 -16.89 -2.72
N GLY A 36 19.59 -15.95 -2.09
CA GLY A 36 18.19 -15.61 -2.38
C GLY A 36 18.04 -14.42 -3.33
N ALA A 37 16.82 -14.23 -3.85
CA ALA A 37 16.46 -13.09 -4.69
C ALA A 37 16.15 -11.84 -3.84
N ILE A 38 17.11 -10.93 -3.76
CA ILE A 38 17.04 -9.67 -3.01
C ILE A 38 17.31 -8.50 -3.92
N SER A 39 16.43 -7.50 -3.86
CA SER A 39 16.63 -6.23 -4.55
C SER A 39 16.77 -5.10 -3.53
N SER A 40 17.78 -4.26 -3.70
CA SER A 40 18.11 -3.17 -2.78
C SER A 40 18.11 -1.83 -3.49
N VAL A 41 17.54 -0.80 -2.87
CA VAL A 41 17.62 0.59 -3.33
C VAL A 41 18.18 1.44 -2.18
N LYS A 42 19.26 2.15 -2.46
CA LYS A 42 19.89 3.08 -1.52
C LYS A 42 19.31 4.49 -1.65
N SER A 43 19.46 5.31 -0.61
CA SER A 43 18.89 6.66 -0.55
C SER A 43 19.28 7.58 -1.70
N GLU A 44 20.46 7.40 -2.28
CA GLU A 44 20.94 8.14 -3.46
C GLU A 44 20.10 7.86 -4.72
N ASN A 45 19.52 6.66 -4.81
CA ASN A 45 18.71 6.20 -5.93
C ASN A 45 17.20 6.30 -5.69
N PHE A 46 16.76 6.88 -4.58
CA PHE A 46 15.33 7.04 -4.29
C PHE A 46 14.67 8.04 -5.25
N ASN A 47 13.40 7.80 -5.53
CA ASN A 47 12.56 8.78 -6.24
C ASN A 47 12.49 10.08 -5.45
N LYS A 48 12.62 11.22 -6.15
CA LYS A 48 12.52 12.55 -5.57
C LYS A 48 11.10 13.07 -5.69
N GLY A 49 10.70 14.05 -4.89
CA GLY A 49 9.37 14.64 -4.96
C GLY A 49 8.73 14.82 -3.58
N VAL A 50 7.42 15.05 -3.55
CA VAL A 50 6.61 14.94 -2.33
C VAL A 50 6.41 13.45 -2.07
N VAL A 51 7.02 12.93 -1.01
CA VAL A 51 6.98 11.53 -0.64
C VAL A 51 6.34 11.41 0.74
N ASN A 52 5.23 10.70 0.81
CA ASN A 52 4.48 10.50 2.05
C ASN A 52 4.90 9.21 2.77
N ASN A 53 5.28 8.20 2.01
CA ASN A 53 5.67 6.89 2.55
C ASN A 53 6.84 6.26 1.78
N PRO A 54 7.56 5.31 2.41
CA PRO A 54 8.72 4.66 1.82
C PRO A 54 8.47 3.91 0.51
N GLY A 55 7.25 3.42 0.25
CA GLY A 55 6.91 2.71 -0.99
C GLY A 55 7.09 3.59 -2.22
N GLU A 56 6.73 4.88 -2.15
CA GLU A 56 6.87 5.83 -3.27
C GLU A 56 8.34 5.98 -3.73
N LEU A 57 9.30 5.80 -2.81
CA LEU A 57 10.73 5.86 -3.11
C LEU A 57 11.18 4.77 -4.08
N LEU A 58 10.45 3.65 -4.13
CA LEU A 58 10.78 2.44 -4.88
C LEU A 58 10.02 2.29 -6.21
N GLN A 59 8.99 3.09 -6.44
CA GLN A 59 8.08 2.93 -7.58
C GLN A 59 8.85 2.94 -8.91
N GLY A 60 8.70 1.87 -9.72
CA GLY A 60 9.40 1.68 -11.00
C GLY A 60 10.88 1.27 -10.90
N LYS A 61 11.41 1.01 -9.70
CA LYS A 61 12.84 0.71 -9.50
C LYS A 61 13.17 -0.79 -9.42
N LEU A 62 12.20 -1.63 -9.09
CA LEU A 62 12.45 -3.02 -8.72
C LEU A 62 11.65 -3.99 -9.59
N ALA A 63 12.32 -4.98 -10.18
CA ALA A 63 11.66 -6.11 -10.83
C ALA A 63 10.91 -6.96 -9.79
N GLY A 64 9.75 -7.51 -10.17
CA GLY A 64 8.93 -8.35 -9.31
C GLY A 64 8.10 -7.59 -8.27
N VAL A 65 8.14 -6.25 -8.26
CA VAL A 65 7.47 -5.43 -7.26
C VAL A 65 6.53 -4.42 -7.94
N ALA A 66 5.23 -4.61 -7.77
CA ALA A 66 4.21 -3.66 -8.17
C ALA A 66 3.87 -2.74 -6.99
N ILE A 67 4.02 -1.44 -7.18
CA ILE A 67 3.64 -0.43 -6.17
C ILE A 67 2.64 0.49 -6.82
N THR A 68 1.40 0.43 -6.34
CA THR A 68 0.29 1.26 -6.82
C THR A 68 -0.32 2.06 -5.68
N SER A 69 -0.63 3.32 -5.93
CA SER A 69 -1.38 4.14 -5.00
C SER A 69 -2.87 3.95 -5.27
N VAL A 70 -3.62 3.53 -4.27
CA VAL A 70 -5.08 3.30 -4.41
C VAL A 70 -5.88 4.59 -4.59
N SER A 71 -5.28 5.74 -4.26
CA SER A 71 -5.90 7.06 -4.29
C SER A 71 -4.83 8.15 -4.42
N GLY A 72 -5.18 9.30 -4.94
CA GLY A 72 -4.31 10.48 -5.03
C GLY A 72 -4.31 11.39 -3.79
N GLU A 73 -5.05 11.03 -2.72
CA GLU A 73 -5.09 11.86 -1.50
C GLU A 73 -3.73 11.88 -0.79
N PRO A 74 -3.35 12.98 -0.13
CA PRO A 74 -2.14 13.02 0.67
C PRO A 74 -2.12 11.93 1.74
N GLY A 75 -1.04 11.12 1.77
CA GLY A 75 -0.90 10.02 2.72
C GLY A 75 -1.74 8.77 2.40
N ALA A 76 -2.30 8.65 1.20
CA ALA A 76 -3.04 7.48 0.74
C ALA A 76 -2.28 6.16 0.97
N ASN A 77 -3.04 5.10 1.18
CA ASN A 77 -2.46 3.76 1.27
C ASN A 77 -1.86 3.34 -0.07
N GLN A 78 -0.79 2.55 0.01
CA GLN A 78 -0.15 1.95 -1.15
C GLN A 78 -0.33 0.45 -1.13
N ASN A 79 -0.63 -0.08 -2.29
CA ASN A 79 -0.66 -1.51 -2.50
C ASN A 79 0.70 -1.95 -3.04
N VAL A 80 1.44 -2.72 -2.22
CA VAL A 80 2.74 -3.30 -2.59
C VAL A 80 2.53 -4.79 -2.79
N ILE A 81 2.71 -5.25 -4.01
CA ILE A 81 2.55 -6.66 -4.38
C ILE A 81 3.89 -7.18 -4.90
N ILE A 82 4.39 -8.26 -4.30
CA ILE A 82 5.64 -8.91 -4.67
C ILE A 82 5.33 -10.25 -5.33
N ARG A 83 5.70 -10.41 -6.63
CA ARG A 83 5.53 -11.64 -7.41
C ARG A 83 4.08 -12.14 -7.47
N GLY A 84 3.14 -11.19 -7.58
CA GLY A 84 1.72 -11.47 -7.75
C GLY A 84 0.95 -11.73 -6.46
N VAL A 85 -0.37 -11.81 -6.60
CA VAL A 85 -1.32 -12.01 -5.50
C VAL A 85 -1.38 -13.49 -5.13
N GLY A 86 -1.22 -13.81 -3.86
CA GLY A 86 -1.13 -15.20 -3.38
C GLY A 86 -2.28 -15.63 -2.46
N SER A 87 -3.25 -14.77 -2.16
CA SER A 87 -4.38 -15.08 -1.27
C SER A 87 -5.66 -14.40 -1.70
N LEU A 88 -6.81 -14.98 -1.36
CA LEU A 88 -8.14 -14.42 -1.64
C LEU A 88 -8.66 -13.51 -0.51
N ARG A 89 -8.46 -13.89 0.73
CA ARG A 89 -8.97 -13.22 1.93
C ARG A 89 -7.90 -12.87 2.95
N SER A 90 -6.82 -13.64 3.01
CA SER A 90 -5.66 -13.29 3.82
C SER A 90 -4.93 -12.09 3.20
N GLY A 91 -4.24 -11.29 4.01
CA GLY A 91 -3.53 -10.10 3.54
C GLY A 91 -2.56 -10.39 2.38
N THR A 92 -2.45 -9.46 1.45
CA THR A 92 -1.56 -9.53 0.27
C THR A 92 -0.37 -8.59 0.36
N GLN A 93 -0.32 -7.75 1.39
CA GLN A 93 0.79 -6.83 1.64
C GLN A 93 2.03 -7.56 2.16
N PRO A 94 3.25 -7.13 1.82
CA PRO A 94 4.47 -7.69 2.38
C PRO A 94 4.60 -7.35 3.88
N LEU A 95 5.42 -8.11 4.59
CA LEU A 95 5.86 -7.75 5.94
C LEU A 95 6.83 -6.58 5.86
N TYR A 96 6.59 -5.54 6.65
CA TYR A 96 7.52 -4.41 6.80
C TYR A 96 8.38 -4.60 8.06
N VAL A 97 9.69 -4.43 7.88
CA VAL A 97 10.69 -4.49 8.96
C VAL A 97 11.45 -3.18 9.00
N VAL A 98 11.45 -2.47 10.12
CA VAL A 98 12.14 -1.19 10.29
C VAL A 98 13.23 -1.31 11.36
N ASP A 99 14.49 -1.16 10.97
CA ASP A 99 15.66 -1.31 11.85
C ASP A 99 15.65 -2.63 12.66
N GLY A 100 15.08 -3.71 12.08
CA GLY A 100 14.95 -5.03 12.70
C GLY A 100 13.67 -5.21 13.54
N PHE A 101 12.78 -4.25 13.60
CA PHE A 101 11.47 -4.38 14.25
C PHE A 101 10.39 -4.77 13.22
N LEU A 102 9.63 -5.84 13.53
CA LEU A 102 8.53 -6.33 12.69
C LEU A 102 7.26 -5.51 12.94
N LEU A 103 6.86 -4.72 11.93
CA LEU A 103 5.64 -3.92 12.03
C LEU A 103 4.39 -4.79 11.90
N ASP A 104 3.31 -4.31 12.47
CA ASP A 104 1.98 -4.80 12.16
C ASP A 104 1.35 -3.99 11.04
N ASN A 105 0.80 -4.69 10.02
CA ASN A 105 0.14 -4.08 8.87
C ASN A 105 -1.37 -3.86 9.11
N SER A 106 -1.93 -4.50 10.14
CA SER A 106 -3.38 -4.59 10.33
C SER A 106 -4.01 -3.34 10.94
N SER A 107 -3.22 -2.48 11.54
CA SER A 107 -3.81 -1.50 12.44
C SER A 107 -3.25 -0.11 12.30
N THR A 108 -3.72 0.60 11.35
CA THR A 108 -3.49 2.05 11.37
C THR A 108 -4.76 2.86 11.54
N GLY A 109 -5.82 2.23 12.02
CA GLY A 109 -7.11 2.92 12.20
C GLY A 109 -7.39 3.88 11.04
N VAL A 110 -8.41 3.66 10.31
CA VAL A 110 -8.96 4.53 9.28
C VAL A 110 -7.96 5.32 8.41
N ALA A 111 -7.48 4.67 7.35
CA ALA A 111 -6.97 5.33 6.13
C ALA A 111 -5.61 6.04 6.20
N THR A 112 -4.68 5.55 6.98
CA THR A 112 -3.28 5.95 6.84
C THR A 112 -2.41 4.75 6.54
N ASN A 113 -1.47 4.90 5.61
CA ASN A 113 -0.47 3.87 5.34
C ASN A 113 0.35 3.61 6.61
N PRO A 114 0.59 2.34 7.01
CA PRO A 114 1.34 2.00 8.21
C PRO A 114 2.76 2.56 8.23
N LEU A 115 3.29 2.98 7.10
CA LEU A 115 4.62 3.57 6.94
C LEU A 115 4.66 5.09 6.96
N ASN A 116 3.52 5.79 7.02
CA ASN A 116 3.47 7.26 6.97
C ASN A 116 4.17 7.94 8.18
N PHE A 117 4.47 7.20 9.24
CA PHE A 117 5.21 7.73 10.39
C PHE A 117 6.71 7.89 10.13
N ILE A 118 7.25 7.23 9.11
CA ILE A 118 8.68 7.28 8.78
C ILE A 118 8.94 8.49 7.88
N ASN A 119 9.89 9.32 8.28
CA ASN A 119 10.38 10.38 7.40
C ASN A 119 11.28 9.77 6.31
N PRO A 120 10.95 9.91 5.02
CA PRO A 120 11.75 9.38 3.92
C PRO A 120 13.21 9.86 3.92
N ALA A 121 13.48 11.07 4.43
CA ALA A 121 14.82 11.61 4.53
C ALA A 121 15.73 10.87 5.53
N ASP A 122 15.15 10.09 6.45
CA ASP A 122 15.88 9.31 7.45
C ASP A 122 16.25 7.90 6.97
N ILE A 123 15.78 7.48 5.80
CA ILE A 123 16.02 6.14 5.27
C ILE A 123 17.38 6.08 4.58
N ALA A 124 18.17 5.04 4.87
CA ALA A 124 19.45 4.75 4.24
C ALA A 124 19.29 3.79 3.05
N SER A 125 18.54 2.70 3.23
CA SER A 125 18.23 1.71 2.19
C SER A 125 16.87 1.06 2.42
N ILE A 126 16.31 0.53 1.33
CA ILE A 126 15.15 -0.35 1.37
C ILE A 126 15.52 -1.61 0.60
N ASP A 127 15.46 -2.75 1.28
CA ASP A 127 15.79 -4.06 0.74
C ASP A 127 14.49 -4.88 0.63
N VAL A 128 14.22 -5.43 -0.56
CA VAL A 128 13.03 -6.24 -0.83
C VAL A 128 13.45 -7.70 -1.02
N LEU A 129 13.00 -8.55 -0.10
CA LEU A 129 13.21 -9.98 -0.11
C LEU A 129 12.04 -10.64 -0.86
N LYS A 130 12.32 -11.31 -1.98
CA LYS A 130 11.27 -11.75 -2.91
C LYS A 130 11.06 -13.26 -2.93
N ASP A 131 12.09 -14.05 -2.59
CA ASP A 131 12.01 -15.52 -2.61
C ASP A 131 11.87 -16.11 -1.21
N ALA A 132 11.39 -17.35 -1.16
CA ALA A 132 11.12 -18.03 0.11
C ALA A 132 12.40 -18.26 0.95
N SER A 133 13.58 -18.42 0.35
CA SER A 133 14.82 -18.59 1.10
C SER A 133 15.26 -17.33 1.83
N ALA A 134 15.14 -16.16 1.17
CA ALA A 134 15.44 -14.88 1.79
C ALA A 134 14.42 -14.52 2.88
N THR A 135 13.15 -14.90 2.69
CA THR A 135 12.04 -14.54 3.58
C THR A 135 11.77 -15.56 4.69
N ALA A 136 12.21 -16.82 4.56
CA ALA A 136 11.93 -17.91 5.53
C ALA A 136 12.32 -17.57 6.98
N VAL A 137 13.36 -16.80 7.19
CA VAL A 137 13.78 -16.38 8.52
C VAL A 137 12.72 -15.50 9.22
N TYR A 138 11.82 -14.86 8.46
CA TYR A 138 10.67 -14.09 8.95
C TYR A 138 9.38 -14.93 9.03
N GLY A 139 9.37 -16.14 8.46
CA GLY A 139 8.38 -17.20 8.66
C GLY A 139 6.98 -16.89 8.17
N SER A 140 6.04 -17.02 9.07
CA SER A 140 4.59 -17.03 8.83
C SER A 140 3.98 -15.67 8.39
N ARG A 141 4.74 -14.60 8.34
CA ARG A 141 4.30 -13.29 7.87
C ARG A 141 4.94 -12.91 6.53
N ALA A 142 5.75 -13.82 5.97
CA ALA A 142 6.63 -13.51 4.86
C ALA A 142 6.19 -14.11 3.51
N SER A 143 5.00 -14.74 3.43
CA SER A 143 4.47 -15.34 2.20
C SER A 143 4.32 -14.33 1.05
N ASN A 144 4.07 -13.07 1.38
CA ASN A 144 3.92 -11.98 0.40
C ASN A 144 5.21 -11.19 0.19
N GLY A 145 6.37 -11.72 0.66
CA GLY A 145 7.64 -11.03 0.65
C GLY A 145 7.88 -10.16 1.88
N VAL A 146 9.10 -9.61 1.98
CA VAL A 146 9.49 -8.73 3.10
C VAL A 146 10.14 -7.47 2.57
N VAL A 147 9.77 -6.32 3.10
CA VAL A 147 10.39 -5.03 2.84
C VAL A 147 11.14 -4.59 4.08
N VAL A 148 12.47 -4.59 4.00
CA VAL A 148 13.35 -4.19 5.10
C VAL A 148 13.78 -2.74 4.90
N ILE A 149 13.40 -1.88 5.81
CA ILE A 149 13.74 -0.45 5.82
C ILE A 149 14.84 -0.23 6.83
N THR A 150 16.00 0.17 6.35
CA THR A 150 17.15 0.54 7.20
C THR A 150 17.27 2.04 7.25
N THR A 151 17.29 2.59 8.45
CA THR A 151 17.44 4.03 8.64
C THR A 151 18.90 4.45 8.81
N LYS A 152 19.18 5.73 8.60
CA LYS A 152 20.52 6.31 8.72
C LYS A 152 21.07 6.15 10.13
N LYS A 153 22.36 5.81 10.22
CA LYS A 153 23.14 5.70 11.45
C LYS A 153 24.28 6.72 11.46
N GLY A 154 24.77 7.05 12.63
CA GLY A 154 25.92 7.93 12.77
C GLY A 154 27.21 7.30 12.23
N SER A 155 27.96 8.05 11.46
CA SER A 155 29.27 7.65 10.94
C SER A 155 30.14 8.87 10.66
N GLY A 156 31.47 8.69 10.64
CA GLY A 156 32.43 9.74 10.28
C GLY A 156 32.48 10.92 11.27
N GLN A 157 32.96 12.07 10.76
CA GLN A 157 32.94 13.34 11.50
C GLN A 157 31.51 13.86 11.60
N GLY A 158 31.25 14.71 12.62
CA GLY A 158 29.93 15.32 12.81
C GLY A 158 29.51 16.11 11.57
N GLN A 159 28.30 15.84 11.09
CA GLN A 159 27.66 16.54 9.97
C GLN A 159 26.26 17.00 10.37
N VAL A 160 25.87 18.17 9.88
CA VAL A 160 24.51 18.69 9.98
C VAL A 160 23.97 18.85 8.56
N ASN A 161 22.78 18.30 8.31
CA ASN A 161 22.11 18.40 7.01
C ASN A 161 20.75 19.07 7.21
N LEU A 162 20.48 20.09 6.38
CA LEU A 162 19.20 20.77 6.30
C LEU A 162 18.62 20.61 4.90
N ASN A 163 17.48 19.95 4.79
CA ASN A 163 16.73 19.78 3.55
C ASN A 163 15.44 20.60 3.64
N LEU A 164 15.26 21.53 2.71
CA LEU A 164 14.05 22.33 2.58
C LEU A 164 13.46 22.10 1.19
N SER A 165 12.15 21.95 1.09
CA SER A 165 11.46 21.95 -0.20
C SER A 165 10.07 22.55 -0.09
N THR A 166 9.66 23.21 -1.17
CA THR A 166 8.29 23.68 -1.34
C THR A 166 7.83 23.46 -2.77
N GLY A 167 6.54 23.27 -2.95
CA GLY A 167 6.00 22.99 -4.27
C GLY A 167 4.50 23.22 -4.36
N VAL A 168 4.01 23.12 -5.58
CA VAL A 168 2.59 23.29 -5.93
C VAL A 168 2.08 22.07 -6.65
N SER A 169 0.87 21.66 -6.31
CA SER A 169 0.16 20.50 -6.84
C SER A 169 -1.15 20.94 -7.47
N SER A 170 -1.49 20.39 -8.64
CA SER A 170 -2.75 20.69 -9.33
C SER A 170 -3.35 19.43 -9.94
N LEU A 171 -4.64 19.45 -10.25
CA LEU A 171 -5.31 18.43 -11.04
C LEU A 171 -4.70 18.41 -12.45
N PRO A 172 -4.14 17.28 -12.94
CA PRO A 172 -3.48 17.26 -14.24
C PRO A 172 -4.46 17.36 -15.42
N ASN A 173 -5.61 16.71 -15.32
CA ASN A 173 -6.65 16.67 -16.35
C ASN A 173 -8.02 16.68 -15.69
N GLN A 174 -8.96 17.37 -16.30
CA GLN A 174 -10.39 17.32 -15.96
C GLN A 174 -11.11 16.27 -16.79
N LEU A 175 -12.17 15.69 -16.26
CA LEU A 175 -13.08 14.87 -17.07
C LEU A 175 -13.90 15.77 -18.00
N PRO A 176 -14.16 15.34 -19.25
CA PRO A 176 -14.85 16.15 -20.27
C PRO A 176 -16.38 16.17 -20.05
N VAL A 177 -16.81 16.65 -18.87
CA VAL A 177 -18.24 16.86 -18.60
C VAL A 177 -18.77 18.04 -19.41
N PHE A 178 -20.08 18.07 -19.67
CA PHE A 178 -20.68 19.12 -20.47
C PHE A 178 -20.54 20.49 -19.77
N ASP A 179 -20.20 21.51 -20.56
CA ASP A 179 -20.34 22.90 -20.17
C ASP A 179 -21.82 23.31 -20.15
N ALA A 180 -22.15 24.49 -19.60
CA ALA A 180 -23.53 24.92 -19.43
C ALA A 180 -24.31 25.04 -20.77
N ALA A 181 -23.62 25.42 -21.86
CA ALA A 181 -24.26 25.56 -23.18
C ALA A 181 -24.58 24.20 -23.78
N THR A 182 -23.61 23.28 -23.77
CA THR A 182 -23.79 21.89 -24.23
C THR A 182 -24.83 21.17 -23.37
N PHE A 183 -24.74 21.34 -22.05
CA PHE A 183 -25.69 20.73 -21.11
C PHE A 183 -27.14 21.14 -21.39
N ARG A 184 -27.43 22.46 -21.56
CA ARG A 184 -28.75 22.95 -21.96
C ARG A 184 -29.28 22.30 -23.22
N LYS A 185 -28.42 22.12 -24.20
CA LYS A 185 -28.76 21.47 -25.48
C LYS A 185 -29.06 19.99 -25.27
N GLN A 186 -28.18 19.28 -24.57
CA GLN A 186 -28.28 17.83 -24.42
C GLN A 186 -29.43 17.39 -23.54
N VAL A 187 -29.74 18.09 -22.41
CA VAL A 187 -30.90 17.80 -21.59
C VAL A 187 -32.21 17.90 -22.40
N LYS A 188 -32.34 18.94 -23.23
CA LYS A 188 -33.51 19.09 -24.13
C LYS A 188 -33.55 17.99 -25.19
N ALA A 189 -32.39 17.64 -25.79
CA ALA A 189 -32.31 16.61 -26.82
C ALA A 189 -32.71 15.22 -26.33
N VAL A 190 -32.43 14.88 -25.06
CA VAL A 190 -32.87 13.61 -24.45
C VAL A 190 -34.30 13.65 -23.90
N GLY A 191 -35.04 14.78 -24.07
CA GLY A 191 -36.39 14.93 -23.52
C GLY A 191 -36.43 15.12 -22.01
N GLY A 192 -35.34 15.58 -21.42
CA GLY A 192 -35.22 15.78 -19.99
C GLY A 192 -35.82 17.11 -19.49
N THR A 193 -35.99 17.23 -18.15
CA THR A 193 -36.40 18.44 -17.48
C THR A 193 -35.19 19.28 -17.13
N LEU A 194 -35.04 20.43 -17.80
CA LEU A 194 -33.92 21.34 -17.55
C LEU A 194 -34.22 22.22 -16.32
N VAL A 195 -33.38 22.11 -15.31
CA VAL A 195 -33.31 23.08 -14.20
C VAL A 195 -32.22 24.08 -14.55
N ASP A 196 -32.58 25.33 -14.87
CA ASP A 196 -31.66 26.38 -15.29
C ASP A 196 -31.77 27.60 -14.36
N LEU A 197 -30.67 27.90 -13.67
CA LEU A 197 -30.51 29.11 -12.84
C LEU A 197 -29.57 30.12 -13.49
N ASN A 198 -29.39 30.06 -14.82
CA ASN A 198 -28.53 30.92 -15.62
C ASN A 198 -27.05 30.93 -15.22
N GLY A 199 -26.57 29.87 -14.55
CA GLY A 199 -25.17 29.68 -14.21
C GLY A 199 -24.32 29.25 -15.41
N ASN A 200 -23.01 29.32 -15.21
CA ASN A 200 -21.98 28.72 -16.07
C ASN A 200 -20.82 28.26 -15.16
N THR A 201 -21.09 27.25 -14.35
CA THR A 201 -20.16 26.78 -13.32
C THR A 201 -19.39 25.56 -13.79
N ASN A 202 -18.07 25.63 -13.72
CA ASN A 202 -17.21 24.44 -13.78
C ASN A 202 -17.02 23.89 -12.37
N TRP A 203 -17.80 22.87 -12.00
CA TRP A 203 -17.75 22.29 -10.66
C TRP A 203 -16.41 21.60 -10.35
N GLN A 204 -15.64 21.18 -11.36
CA GLN A 204 -14.30 20.64 -11.13
C GLN A 204 -13.35 21.72 -10.65
N ASP A 205 -13.41 22.95 -11.20
CA ASP A 205 -12.62 24.09 -10.72
C ASP A 205 -13.05 24.56 -9.34
N GLU A 206 -14.37 24.57 -9.08
CA GLU A 206 -14.91 25.05 -7.80
C GLU A 206 -14.55 24.16 -6.62
N LEU A 207 -14.36 22.85 -6.84
CA LEU A 207 -14.12 21.88 -5.78
C LEU A 207 -12.64 21.46 -5.67
N THR A 208 -11.82 21.86 -6.63
CA THR A 208 -10.38 21.66 -6.59
C THR A 208 -9.64 22.91 -6.12
N GLN A 209 -8.37 22.77 -5.83
CA GLN A 209 -7.46 23.85 -5.46
C GLN A 209 -6.03 23.55 -5.92
N VAL A 210 -5.21 24.58 -6.00
CA VAL A 210 -3.76 24.42 -6.07
C VAL A 210 -3.26 24.11 -4.66
N GLY A 211 -2.83 22.86 -4.44
CA GLY A 211 -2.27 22.45 -3.16
C GLY A 211 -0.82 22.90 -3.01
N VAL A 212 -0.43 23.31 -1.80
CA VAL A 212 0.94 23.70 -1.47
C VAL A 212 1.58 22.62 -0.62
N ALA A 213 2.78 22.19 -0.98
CA ALA A 213 3.59 21.27 -0.17
C ALA A 213 4.79 22.01 0.41
N LYS A 214 5.09 21.78 1.69
CA LYS A 214 6.25 22.33 2.41
C LYS A 214 6.90 21.21 3.20
N ASN A 215 8.20 21.02 3.04
CA ASN A 215 8.98 20.05 3.80
C ASN A 215 10.23 20.70 4.36
N ALA A 216 10.53 20.41 5.61
CA ALA A 216 11.77 20.77 6.26
C ALA A 216 12.30 19.57 7.05
N ASN A 217 13.57 19.23 6.84
CA ASN A 217 14.23 18.18 7.60
C ASN A 217 15.61 18.64 8.03
N LEU A 218 15.86 18.58 9.34
CA LEU A 218 17.16 18.84 9.95
C LEU A 218 17.68 17.51 10.51
N SER A 219 18.89 17.11 10.12
CA SER A 219 19.53 15.93 10.70
C SER A 219 20.96 16.21 11.11
N MET A 220 21.39 15.51 12.16
CA MET A 220 22.73 15.56 12.72
C MET A 220 23.25 14.13 12.86
N SER A 221 24.46 13.89 12.44
CA SER A 221 25.11 12.58 12.57
C SER A 221 26.57 12.72 12.90
N GLY A 222 27.13 11.72 13.59
CA GLY A 222 28.55 11.70 13.91
C GLY A 222 28.95 10.44 14.65
N ALA A 223 30.28 10.23 14.74
CA ALA A 223 30.88 9.16 15.52
C ALA A 223 32.07 9.70 16.34
N ALA A 224 32.14 9.34 17.62
CA ALA A 224 33.23 9.70 18.52
C ALA A 224 34.04 8.45 18.90
N ASN A 225 35.34 8.47 18.59
CA ASN A 225 36.33 7.47 19.03
C ASN A 225 35.94 6.01 18.79
N ASN A 226 35.20 5.68 17.73
CA ASN A 226 34.69 4.33 17.42
C ASN A 226 33.88 3.66 18.56
N LYS A 227 33.58 4.39 19.64
CA LYS A 227 32.81 3.87 20.80
C LYS A 227 31.36 4.32 20.81
N PHE A 228 31.09 5.46 20.20
CA PHE A 228 29.78 6.08 20.20
C PHE A 228 29.48 6.68 18.84
N SER A 229 28.34 6.38 18.28
CA SER A 229 27.82 7.06 17.09
C SER A 229 26.36 7.41 17.25
N TYR A 230 25.95 8.51 16.64
CA TYR A 230 24.60 9.01 16.75
C TYR A 230 24.10 9.54 15.42
N PHE A 231 22.80 9.37 15.18
CA PHE A 231 22.02 10.06 14.18
C PHE A 231 20.76 10.60 14.86
N ALA A 232 20.49 11.88 14.70
CA ALA A 232 19.28 12.53 15.19
C ALA A 232 18.66 13.35 14.05
N SER A 233 17.33 13.32 13.91
CA SER A 233 16.63 14.16 12.95
C SER A 233 15.32 14.70 13.50
N MET A 234 14.90 15.84 12.94
CA MET A 234 13.58 16.42 13.09
C MET A 234 13.03 16.76 11.72
N GLY A 235 11.81 16.36 11.45
CA GLY A 235 11.12 16.57 10.17
C GLY A 235 9.77 17.24 10.34
N TYR A 236 9.45 18.12 9.44
CA TYR A 236 8.13 18.75 9.27
C TYR A 236 7.69 18.62 7.82
N GLN A 237 6.46 18.16 7.61
CA GLN A 237 5.79 18.11 6.31
C GLN A 237 4.40 18.69 6.46
N ASP A 238 4.00 19.56 5.51
CA ASP A 238 2.65 20.11 5.38
C ASP A 238 2.29 20.06 3.90
N GLN A 239 1.25 19.30 3.54
CA GLN A 239 0.85 19.08 2.16
C GLN A 239 -0.65 19.27 2.02
N ASP A 240 -1.05 20.28 1.27
CA ASP A 240 -2.43 20.43 0.82
C ASP A 240 -2.71 19.44 -0.32
N GLY A 241 -3.87 18.81 -0.30
CA GLY A 241 -4.38 18.05 -1.44
C GLY A 241 -4.99 18.97 -2.50
N ILE A 242 -5.30 18.37 -3.66
CA ILE A 242 -5.92 19.07 -4.79
C ILE A 242 -7.43 19.23 -4.67
N LEU A 243 -8.10 18.48 -3.80
CA LEU A 243 -9.48 18.76 -3.39
C LEU A 243 -9.48 19.70 -2.20
N LYS A 244 -10.43 20.61 -2.14
CA LYS A 244 -10.62 21.52 -0.99
C LYS A 244 -10.86 20.69 0.29
N ASN A 245 -10.39 21.17 1.44
CA ASN A 245 -10.42 20.48 2.74
C ASN A 245 -9.62 19.17 2.78
N SER A 246 -8.53 19.08 2.02
CA SER A 246 -7.60 17.95 2.05
C SER A 246 -6.22 18.46 2.45
N ASN A 247 -5.66 17.93 3.54
CA ASN A 247 -4.33 18.32 4.04
C ASN A 247 -3.72 17.21 4.87
N LEU A 248 -2.42 17.00 4.74
CA LEU A 248 -1.62 16.11 5.57
C LEU A 248 -0.49 16.90 6.25
N LYS A 249 -0.41 16.85 7.57
CA LYS A 249 0.71 17.38 8.35
C LYS A 249 1.40 16.26 9.10
N ARG A 250 2.73 16.24 9.05
CA ARG A 250 3.54 15.29 9.81
C ARG A 250 4.68 16.00 10.52
N TYR A 251 4.79 15.71 11.81
CA TYR A 251 5.93 16.04 12.64
C TYR A 251 6.64 14.73 12.97
N SER A 252 7.93 14.65 12.78
CA SER A 252 8.71 13.44 13.03
C SER A 252 10.01 13.74 13.76
N GLY A 253 10.42 12.83 14.63
CA GLY A 253 11.71 12.85 15.29
C GLY A 253 12.31 11.46 15.27
N LYS A 254 13.60 11.37 15.00
CA LYS A 254 14.35 10.12 15.04
C LYS A 254 15.64 10.28 15.81
N LEU A 255 15.98 9.22 16.58
CA LEU A 255 17.24 9.11 17.30
C LEU A 255 17.78 7.68 17.17
N ASN A 256 18.94 7.52 16.56
CA ASN A 256 19.69 6.27 16.52
C ASN A 256 21.02 6.48 17.24
N ILE A 257 21.31 5.65 18.24
CA ILE A 257 22.57 5.66 18.98
C ILE A 257 23.15 4.26 18.91
N THR A 258 24.44 4.16 18.61
CA THR A 258 25.20 2.93 18.76
C THR A 258 26.32 3.17 19.76
N GLN A 259 26.35 2.37 20.82
CA GLN A 259 27.37 2.44 21.88
C GLN A 259 28.13 1.12 21.96
N LYS A 260 29.46 1.21 21.95
CA LYS A 260 30.36 0.06 22.14
C LYS A 260 31.00 0.12 23.53
N ALA A 261 30.94 -0.97 24.27
CA ALA A 261 31.49 -1.12 25.59
C ALA A 261 32.29 -2.42 25.71
N LEU A 262 32.89 -2.69 26.88
CA LEU A 262 33.66 -3.89 27.17
C LEU A 262 34.76 -4.18 26.10
N ASN A 263 35.54 -3.15 25.73
CA ASN A 263 36.55 -3.22 24.66
C ASN A 263 35.99 -3.72 23.32
N GLY A 264 34.76 -3.31 22.96
CA GLY A 264 34.08 -3.66 21.72
C GLY A 264 33.34 -5.00 21.75
N LYS A 265 33.36 -5.74 22.87
CA LYS A 265 32.60 -6.99 23.02
C LYS A 265 31.10 -6.77 23.17
N LEU A 266 30.68 -5.64 23.72
CA LEU A 266 29.28 -5.26 23.85
C LEU A 266 28.98 -4.11 22.89
N ASN A 267 28.02 -4.30 21.99
CA ASN A 267 27.46 -3.26 21.15
C ASN A 267 25.97 -3.11 21.48
N VAL A 268 25.52 -1.90 21.75
CA VAL A 268 24.11 -1.60 22.04
C VAL A 268 23.61 -0.59 21.04
N ASP A 269 22.60 -0.98 20.26
CA ASP A 269 21.88 -0.09 19.36
C ASP A 269 20.57 0.36 20.04
N TYR A 270 20.34 1.66 20.06
CA TYR A 270 19.10 2.30 20.52
C TYR A 270 18.46 2.98 19.30
N ASN A 271 17.21 2.65 19.02
CA ASN A 271 16.46 3.27 17.95
C ASN A 271 15.17 3.85 18.52
N LEU A 272 14.88 5.10 18.21
CA LEU A 272 13.65 5.79 18.56
C LEU A 272 13.14 6.54 17.32
N THR A 273 11.90 6.31 16.97
CA THR A 273 11.16 7.11 15.97
C THR A 273 9.85 7.54 16.61
N ALA A 274 9.59 8.82 16.63
CA ALA A 274 8.32 9.39 17.09
C ALA A 274 7.71 10.26 16.01
N SER A 275 6.39 10.18 15.84
CA SER A 275 5.68 11.00 14.86
C SER A 275 4.30 11.38 15.34
N ARG A 276 3.84 12.54 14.88
CA ARG A 276 2.44 12.97 14.89
C ARG A 276 2.03 13.30 13.48
N THR A 277 1.00 12.61 13.00
CA THR A 277 0.41 12.84 11.68
C THR A 277 -1.02 13.32 11.84
N GLU A 278 -1.36 14.45 11.23
CA GLU A 278 -2.71 15.00 11.16
C GLU A 278 -3.17 14.91 9.71
N ASN A 279 -4.32 14.28 9.47
CA ASN A 279 -4.88 14.10 8.13
C ASN A 279 -6.29 14.67 8.12
N LEU A 280 -6.48 15.78 7.40
CA LEU A 280 -7.78 16.38 7.13
C LEU A 280 -8.27 15.88 5.78
N ARG A 281 -9.48 15.32 5.75
CA ARG A 281 -10.03 14.64 4.58
C ARG A 281 -11.38 15.25 4.16
N PRO A 282 -11.61 15.48 2.85
CA PRO A 282 -12.94 15.81 2.35
C PRO A 282 -13.83 14.57 2.32
N ALA A 283 -15.14 14.76 2.14
CA ALA A 283 -16.05 13.67 1.81
C ALA A 283 -15.83 13.21 0.35
N ILE A 284 -14.74 12.45 0.11
CA ILE A 284 -14.15 12.17 -1.22
C ILE A 284 -15.21 11.69 -2.22
N THR A 285 -15.97 10.65 -1.88
CA THR A 285 -16.99 10.07 -2.78
C THR A 285 -18.02 11.12 -3.21
N SER A 286 -18.52 11.92 -2.26
CA SER A 286 -19.49 12.98 -2.56
C SER A 286 -18.87 14.10 -3.39
N VAL A 287 -17.65 14.55 -3.05
CA VAL A 287 -16.96 15.63 -3.78
C VAL A 287 -16.68 15.22 -5.23
N ILE A 288 -16.19 14.00 -5.47
CA ILE A 288 -15.91 13.51 -6.83
C ILE A 288 -17.22 13.35 -7.61
N SER A 289 -18.26 12.80 -7.00
CA SER A 289 -19.59 12.73 -7.64
C SER A 289 -20.12 14.12 -7.99
N ASP A 290 -20.04 15.08 -7.07
CA ASP A 290 -20.51 16.45 -7.27
C ASP A 290 -19.72 17.19 -8.37
N MET A 291 -18.38 17.00 -8.44
CA MET A 291 -17.53 17.56 -9.51
C MET A 291 -18.00 17.16 -10.90
N ILE A 292 -18.58 15.96 -11.01
CA ILE A 292 -18.96 15.35 -12.29
C ILE A 292 -20.44 15.64 -12.61
N THR A 293 -21.34 15.44 -11.63
CA THR A 293 -22.80 15.37 -11.88
C THR A 293 -23.54 16.67 -11.61
N LEU A 294 -22.97 17.61 -10.90
CA LEU A 294 -23.69 18.84 -10.62
C LEU A 294 -23.97 19.63 -11.90
N ASN A 295 -25.18 20.12 -11.97
CA ASN A 295 -25.70 20.90 -13.07
C ASN A 295 -24.89 22.21 -13.27
N PRO A 296 -24.22 22.41 -14.43
CA PRO A 296 -23.38 23.58 -14.67
C PRO A 296 -24.17 24.88 -14.86
N THR A 297 -25.50 24.80 -15.04
CA THR A 297 -26.36 25.99 -15.14
C THR A 297 -26.81 26.53 -13.79
N ILE A 298 -26.34 25.93 -12.68
CA ILE A 298 -26.49 26.43 -11.33
C ILE A 298 -25.23 27.23 -10.99
N PRO A 299 -25.37 28.53 -10.61
CA PRO A 299 -24.22 29.32 -10.18
C PRO A 299 -23.65 28.76 -8.86
N ALA A 300 -22.31 28.77 -8.73
CA ALA A 300 -21.63 28.29 -7.52
C ALA A 300 -22.06 29.08 -6.28
N TYR A 301 -22.19 30.40 -6.44
CA TYR A 301 -22.56 31.35 -5.38
C TYR A 301 -23.73 32.25 -5.80
N THR A 302 -24.62 32.53 -4.83
CA THR A 302 -25.68 33.54 -4.93
C THR A 302 -25.54 34.47 -3.73
N ASN A 303 -25.43 35.77 -3.97
CA ASN A 303 -25.23 36.79 -2.93
C ASN A 303 -24.04 36.46 -1.98
N GLY A 304 -22.94 35.92 -2.53
CA GLY A 304 -21.73 35.59 -1.77
C GLY A 304 -21.83 34.32 -0.90
N GLN A 305 -22.97 33.58 -0.95
CA GLN A 305 -23.16 32.31 -0.26
C GLN A 305 -23.26 31.18 -1.28
N PRO A 306 -22.81 29.94 -0.94
CA PRO A 306 -23.06 28.78 -1.77
C PRO A 306 -24.54 28.65 -2.13
N THR A 307 -24.83 28.54 -3.43
CA THR A 307 -26.21 28.51 -3.95
C THR A 307 -26.98 27.32 -3.38
N ALA A 308 -28.21 27.53 -2.92
CA ALA A 308 -29.10 26.44 -2.53
C ALA A 308 -29.45 25.60 -3.77
N LEU A 309 -29.31 24.27 -3.66
CA LEU A 309 -29.67 23.37 -4.75
C LEU A 309 -31.21 23.18 -4.81
N PRO A 310 -31.79 23.12 -6.00
CA PRO A 310 -33.26 22.97 -6.16
C PRO A 310 -33.81 21.66 -5.56
N THR A 311 -32.98 20.65 -5.40
CA THR A 311 -33.31 19.33 -4.85
C THR A 311 -33.29 19.29 -3.31
N ASN A 312 -33.06 20.42 -2.64
CA ASN A 312 -32.75 20.47 -1.20
C ASN A 312 -31.54 19.60 -0.76
N SER A 313 -30.68 19.22 -1.72
CA SER A 313 -29.42 18.53 -1.44
C SER A 313 -28.38 19.54 -0.97
N LEU A 314 -27.37 19.04 -0.25
CA LEU A 314 -26.28 19.88 0.27
C LEU A 314 -25.33 20.31 -0.85
N ASN A 315 -25.25 21.62 -1.11
CA ASN A 315 -24.24 22.14 -2.03
C ASN A 315 -22.82 21.79 -1.55
N PRO A 316 -21.95 21.23 -2.40
CA PRO A 316 -20.60 20.79 -1.98
C PRO A 316 -19.74 21.92 -1.41
N LEU A 317 -19.91 23.16 -1.87
CA LEU A 317 -19.22 24.31 -1.27
C LEU A 317 -19.70 24.58 0.16
N ARG A 318 -20.98 24.33 0.44
CA ARG A 318 -21.53 24.39 1.79
C ARG A 318 -21.03 23.20 2.62
N ARG A 319 -20.98 21.99 2.03
CA ARG A 319 -20.40 20.80 2.69
C ARG A 319 -18.98 21.09 3.16
N ASN A 320 -18.15 21.74 2.35
CA ASN A 320 -16.80 22.13 2.74
C ASN A 320 -16.71 23.08 3.94
N GLN A 321 -17.80 23.80 4.24
CA GLN A 321 -17.87 24.72 5.40
C GLN A 321 -18.30 24.02 6.69
N ILE A 322 -19.12 22.95 6.58
CA ILE A 322 -19.74 22.29 7.74
C ILE A 322 -19.16 20.91 8.04
N TYR A 323 -18.57 20.24 7.04
CA TYR A 323 -17.97 18.91 7.18
C TYR A 323 -16.50 19.00 7.57
N LYS A 324 -16.08 18.18 8.51
CA LYS A 324 -14.69 17.99 8.87
C LYS A 324 -14.43 16.55 9.28
N ASP A 325 -13.48 15.92 8.65
CA ASP A 325 -12.93 14.60 8.98
C ASP A 325 -11.46 14.79 9.29
N LEU A 326 -11.10 14.75 10.57
CA LEU A 326 -9.73 14.96 11.04
C LEU A 326 -9.26 13.74 11.82
N ALA A 327 -8.27 13.06 11.26
CA ALA A 327 -7.56 11.98 11.93
C ALA A 327 -6.20 12.48 12.46
N THR A 328 -5.91 12.20 13.73
CA THR A 328 -4.60 12.47 14.35
C THR A 328 -4.02 11.15 14.82
N ASN A 329 -2.85 10.77 14.28
CA ASN A 329 -2.11 9.58 14.70
C ASN A 329 -0.84 10.00 15.43
N ASN A 330 -0.65 9.54 16.67
CA ASN A 330 0.60 9.66 17.40
C ASN A 330 1.24 8.28 17.48
N ARG A 331 2.49 8.13 17.00
CA ARG A 331 3.19 6.84 16.98
C ARG A 331 4.60 6.95 17.53
N ILE A 332 4.99 5.95 18.29
CA ILE A 332 6.34 5.79 18.86
C ILE A 332 6.79 4.36 18.56
N LEU A 333 7.88 4.25 17.81
CA LEU A 333 8.62 3.00 17.62
C LEU A 333 9.96 3.12 18.34
N ALA A 334 10.17 2.30 19.36
CA ALA A 334 11.38 2.29 20.16
C ALA A 334 11.96 0.87 20.25
N SER A 335 13.27 0.72 20.08
CA SER A 335 13.95 -0.55 20.30
C SER A 335 15.32 -0.38 20.94
N ILE A 336 15.73 -1.40 21.68
CA ILE A 336 17.07 -1.56 22.23
C ILE A 336 17.60 -2.94 21.85
N SER A 337 18.81 -2.97 21.27
CA SER A 337 19.41 -4.20 20.75
C SER A 337 20.84 -4.37 21.24
N PRO A 338 21.06 -4.86 22.49
CA PRO A 338 22.37 -5.26 22.96
C PRO A 338 22.85 -6.53 22.24
N SER A 339 24.06 -6.51 21.74
CA SER A 339 24.77 -7.66 21.18
C SER A 339 26.10 -7.87 21.89
N LEU A 340 26.28 -9.05 22.49
CA LEU A 340 27.44 -9.43 23.30
C LEU A 340 28.23 -10.53 22.61
N GLN A 341 29.50 -10.28 22.34
CA GLN A 341 30.44 -11.30 21.92
C GLN A 341 30.84 -12.18 23.10
N LEU A 342 30.27 -13.39 23.17
CA LEU A 342 30.52 -14.37 24.24
C LEU A 342 31.89 -15.03 24.08
N ALA A 343 32.25 -15.38 22.81
CA ALA A 343 33.54 -15.96 22.43
C ALA A 343 33.92 -15.49 21.03
N LYS A 344 35.12 -15.84 20.52
CA LYS A 344 35.51 -15.53 19.14
C LYS A 344 34.52 -16.15 18.14
N GLY A 345 33.83 -15.31 17.40
CA GLY A 345 32.82 -15.71 16.41
C GLY A 345 31.44 -16.00 17.00
N LEU A 346 31.30 -16.12 18.31
CA LEU A 346 30.01 -16.38 18.99
C LEU A 346 29.42 -15.10 19.56
N VAL A 347 28.25 -14.67 19.03
CA VAL A 347 27.55 -13.45 19.43
C VAL A 347 26.12 -13.78 19.86
N TYR A 348 25.75 -13.33 21.04
CA TYR A 348 24.37 -13.30 21.50
C TYR A 348 23.79 -11.89 21.30
N LYS A 349 22.61 -11.78 20.73
CA LYS A 349 21.87 -10.51 20.54
C LYS A 349 20.46 -10.65 21.09
N LEU A 350 20.07 -9.73 21.94
CA LEU A 350 18.70 -9.48 22.35
C LEU A 350 18.19 -8.30 21.52
N ASN A 351 16.94 -8.35 21.06
CA ASN A 351 16.22 -7.23 20.48
C ASN A 351 14.91 -7.09 21.25
N PHE A 352 14.72 -5.97 21.93
CA PHE A 352 13.47 -5.62 22.58
C PHE A 352 12.94 -4.34 21.96
N GLY A 353 11.66 -4.36 21.54
CA GLY A 353 11.05 -3.21 20.91
C GLY A 353 9.56 -3.07 21.22
N VAL A 354 9.10 -1.85 21.13
CA VAL A 354 7.69 -1.46 21.31
C VAL A 354 7.31 -0.50 20.17
N ASP A 355 6.21 -0.79 19.52
CA ASP A 355 5.53 0.09 18.58
C ASP A 355 4.15 0.42 19.16
N TYR A 356 3.96 1.66 19.53
CA TYR A 356 2.71 2.18 20.06
C TYR A 356 2.16 3.23 19.12
N SER A 357 0.91 3.08 18.71
CA SER A 357 0.19 4.11 17.96
C SER A 357 -1.18 4.37 18.55
N ALA A 358 -1.62 5.61 18.53
CA ALA A 358 -2.96 6.01 18.93
C ALA A 358 -3.54 6.94 17.87
N THR A 359 -4.62 6.48 17.22
CA THR A 359 -5.36 7.26 16.24
C THR A 359 -6.63 7.80 16.87
N ASN A 360 -6.80 9.11 16.82
CA ASN A 360 -8.05 9.81 17.14
C ASN A 360 -8.61 10.38 15.85
N ARG A 361 -9.85 10.05 15.49
CA ARG A 361 -10.52 10.59 14.32
C ARG A 361 -11.90 11.13 14.68
N ASP A 362 -12.14 12.37 14.30
CA ASP A 362 -13.41 13.05 14.45
C ASP A 362 -14.01 13.31 13.06
N ILE A 363 -15.14 12.64 12.76
CA ILE A 363 -15.94 12.89 11.57
C ILE A 363 -17.16 13.68 12.02
N GLN A 364 -17.30 14.91 11.55
CA GLN A 364 -18.32 15.80 12.07
C GLN A 364 -19.00 16.66 11.00
N TYR A 365 -20.28 16.90 11.23
CA TYR A 365 -21.06 17.91 10.51
C TYR A 365 -21.56 18.95 11.51
N LYS A 366 -21.32 20.22 11.24
CA LYS A 366 -22.02 21.31 11.94
C LYS A 366 -23.49 21.28 11.54
N PRO A 367 -24.42 21.63 12.45
CA PRO A 367 -25.83 21.63 12.11
C PRO A 367 -26.17 22.57 10.96
N PHE A 368 -26.97 22.11 10.01
CA PHE A 368 -27.45 22.87 8.88
C PHE A 368 -28.91 22.54 8.56
N PRO A 369 -29.87 23.21 9.24
CA PRO A 369 -31.28 22.84 9.21
C PRO A 369 -31.98 22.96 7.85
N SER A 370 -31.42 23.69 6.89
CA SER A 370 -32.03 23.93 5.58
C SER A 370 -31.94 22.76 4.62
N VAL A 371 -31.29 21.65 4.99
CA VAL A 371 -31.11 20.47 4.14
C VAL A 371 -31.97 19.33 4.66
N VAL A 372 -33.05 19.03 3.96
CA VAL A 372 -34.04 18.03 4.39
C VAL A 372 -33.69 16.61 3.94
N ASN A 373 -32.93 16.47 2.84
CA ASN A 373 -32.72 15.19 2.16
C ASN A 373 -31.40 14.46 2.50
N GLU A 374 -30.54 15.01 3.35
CA GLU A 374 -29.25 14.40 3.71
C GLU A 374 -29.20 13.97 5.19
N GLY A 375 -30.18 13.21 5.62
CA GLY A 375 -30.14 12.53 6.92
C GLY A 375 -30.03 13.48 8.12
N ASN A 376 -29.11 13.13 9.05
CA ASN A 376 -28.99 13.83 10.33
C ASN A 376 -28.19 15.14 10.30
N ILE A 377 -27.80 15.65 9.12
CA ILE A 377 -27.00 16.89 8.99
C ILE A 377 -27.73 18.11 9.58
N SER A 378 -29.08 18.11 9.53
CA SER A 378 -29.85 19.17 10.15
C SER A 378 -29.59 19.36 11.64
N ASN A 379 -29.18 18.29 12.33
CA ASN A 379 -29.01 18.23 13.77
C ASN A 379 -27.55 18.19 14.24
N GLY A 380 -26.59 18.34 13.34
CA GLY A 380 -25.18 18.21 13.65
C GLY A 380 -24.79 16.83 14.20
N THR A 381 -23.66 16.30 13.73
CA THR A 381 -23.20 14.94 14.09
C THR A 381 -21.73 14.95 14.46
N LEU A 382 -21.32 13.98 15.27
CA LEU A 382 -19.93 13.67 15.56
C LEU A 382 -19.77 12.14 15.70
N ASP A 383 -18.93 11.57 14.85
CA ASP A 383 -18.38 10.23 15.06
C ASP A 383 -16.97 10.39 15.61
N ALA A 384 -16.78 10.02 16.87
CA ALA A 384 -15.48 10.03 17.54
C ALA A 384 -14.91 8.62 17.59
N ILE A 385 -13.76 8.41 16.93
CA ILE A 385 -13.10 7.12 16.80
C ILE A 385 -11.78 7.19 17.53
N PHE A 386 -11.50 6.19 18.37
CA PHE A 386 -10.27 6.07 19.13
C PHE A 386 -9.70 4.66 18.97
N ASP A 387 -8.55 4.54 18.29
CA ASP A 387 -7.90 3.27 17.93
C ASP A 387 -6.45 3.24 18.44
N PRO A 388 -6.20 2.84 19.69
CA PRO A 388 -4.86 2.56 20.19
C PRO A 388 -4.41 1.16 19.77
N ASN A 389 -3.15 1.07 19.36
CA ASN A 389 -2.48 -0.16 18.99
C ASN A 389 -1.15 -0.29 19.69
N THR A 390 -0.81 -1.49 20.16
CA THR A 390 0.46 -1.80 20.80
C THR A 390 1.03 -3.09 20.25
N ASN A 391 2.26 -3.05 19.76
CA ASN A 391 3.02 -4.20 19.28
C ASN A 391 4.32 -4.28 20.09
N GLN A 392 4.51 -5.36 20.85
CA GLN A 392 5.71 -5.63 21.63
C GLN A 392 6.47 -6.81 21.03
N LEU A 393 7.77 -6.68 20.87
CA LEU A 393 8.64 -7.68 20.28
C LEU A 393 9.82 -7.96 21.20
N VAL A 394 10.07 -9.25 21.46
CA VAL A 394 11.29 -9.74 22.13
C VAL A 394 11.91 -10.81 21.27
N GLU A 395 13.15 -10.62 20.87
CA GLU A 395 13.89 -11.58 20.05
C GLU A 395 15.24 -11.89 20.67
N ASN A 396 15.59 -13.17 20.72
CA ASN A 396 16.88 -13.68 21.18
C ASN A 396 17.55 -14.41 20.02
N THR A 397 18.76 -14.05 19.70
CA THR A 397 19.53 -14.74 18.66
C THR A 397 20.93 -15.07 19.15
N LEU A 398 21.39 -16.24 18.75
CA LEU A 398 22.75 -16.72 18.94
C LEU A 398 23.35 -17.01 17.57
N SER A 399 24.42 -16.30 17.21
CA SER A 399 25.12 -16.50 15.94
C SER A 399 26.55 -16.97 16.19
N TYR A 400 26.99 -17.94 15.39
CA TYR A 400 28.36 -18.44 15.43
C TYR A 400 28.99 -18.43 14.04
N ASN A 401 30.03 -17.64 13.87
CA ASN A 401 30.81 -17.54 12.64
C ASN A 401 32.09 -18.35 12.77
N TRP A 402 32.25 -19.36 11.91
CA TRP A 402 33.39 -20.24 11.87
C TRP A 402 34.03 -20.21 10.46
N SER A 403 35.35 -19.96 10.42
CA SER A 403 36.09 -19.90 9.17
C SER A 403 37.36 -20.76 9.33
N LEU A 404 37.52 -21.73 8.42
CA LEU A 404 38.71 -22.60 8.37
C LEU A 404 39.13 -22.79 6.92
N LYS A 405 40.30 -22.26 6.55
CA LYS A 405 40.81 -22.26 5.18
C LYS A 405 39.75 -21.70 4.19
N SER A 406 39.29 -22.55 3.29
CA SER A 406 38.28 -22.21 2.27
C SER A 406 36.82 -22.38 2.72
N HIS A 407 36.61 -22.79 3.96
CA HIS A 407 35.27 -23.04 4.51
C HIS A 407 34.85 -21.88 5.40
N ASN A 408 33.69 -21.29 5.11
CA ASN A 408 33.05 -20.30 5.94
C ASN A 408 31.65 -20.80 6.31
N LEU A 409 31.35 -20.91 7.60
CA LEU A 409 30.04 -21.30 8.12
C LEU A 409 29.53 -20.23 9.07
N THR A 410 28.26 -19.91 8.93
CA THR A 410 27.54 -19.07 9.89
C THR A 410 26.31 -19.84 10.35
N PHE A 411 26.25 -20.10 11.65
CA PHE A 411 25.08 -20.68 12.31
C PHE A 411 24.31 -19.56 12.99
N LEU A 412 22.98 -19.59 12.88
CA LEU A 412 22.06 -18.73 13.61
C LEU A 412 20.98 -19.60 14.25
N ALA A 413 20.74 -19.41 15.55
CA ALA A 413 19.57 -19.91 16.24
C ALA A 413 18.85 -18.75 16.91
N GLY A 414 17.53 -18.78 16.90
CA GLY A 414 16.74 -17.69 17.45
C GLY A 414 15.39 -18.09 18.01
N HIS A 415 14.88 -17.25 18.89
CA HIS A 415 13.55 -17.28 19.46
C HIS A 415 12.97 -15.88 19.40
N SER A 416 11.71 -15.76 18.98
CA SER A 416 10.97 -14.48 18.90
C SER A 416 9.62 -14.64 19.58
N TYR A 417 9.19 -13.62 20.30
CA TYR A 417 7.85 -13.50 20.86
C TYR A 417 7.31 -12.11 20.54
N GLN A 418 6.09 -12.07 20.01
CA GLN A 418 5.39 -10.83 19.65
C GLN A 418 3.99 -10.84 20.26
N ASP A 419 3.60 -9.73 20.92
CA ASP A 419 2.28 -9.48 21.49
C ASP A 419 1.69 -8.25 20.82
N LEU A 420 0.58 -8.45 20.10
CA LEU A 420 -0.13 -7.46 19.32
C LEU A 420 -1.48 -7.20 19.97
N ARG A 421 -1.77 -5.93 20.28
CA ARG A 421 -3.03 -5.50 20.89
C ARG A 421 -3.62 -4.36 20.08
N ASP A 422 -4.81 -4.60 19.57
CA ASP A 422 -5.62 -3.63 18.86
C ASP A 422 -6.87 -3.33 19.65
N GLU A 423 -7.17 -2.07 19.85
CA GLU A 423 -8.43 -1.63 20.42
C GLU A 423 -9.09 -0.63 19.46
N SER A 424 -10.40 -0.67 19.38
CA SER A 424 -11.18 0.32 18.62
C SER A 424 -12.40 0.71 19.40
N ARG A 425 -12.65 1.99 19.50
CA ARG A 425 -13.84 2.56 20.15
C ARG A 425 -14.41 3.65 19.26
N THR A 426 -15.66 3.47 18.86
CA THR A 426 -16.40 4.45 18.08
C THR A 426 -17.63 4.90 18.84
N TYR A 427 -17.81 6.19 18.93
CA TYR A 427 -18.98 6.82 19.57
C TYR A 427 -19.63 7.79 18.60
N SER A 428 -20.91 7.61 18.32
CA SER A 428 -21.68 8.48 17.44
C SER A 428 -22.62 9.36 18.25
N PHE A 429 -22.55 10.67 18.04
CA PHE A 429 -23.38 11.67 18.72
C PHE A 429 -24.20 12.46 17.71
N LEU A 430 -25.41 12.80 18.08
CA LEU A 430 -26.37 13.55 17.28
C LEU A 430 -27.04 14.63 18.13
N GLY A 431 -27.42 15.74 17.53
CA GLY A 431 -28.20 16.77 18.19
C GLY A 431 -27.44 18.04 18.57
N PHE A 432 -26.30 18.28 17.95
CA PHE A 432 -25.58 19.53 18.11
C PHE A 432 -26.38 20.67 17.46
N VAL A 433 -26.51 21.81 18.17
CA VAL A 433 -27.36 22.92 17.72
C VAL A 433 -26.58 24.17 17.33
N ASN A 434 -25.34 24.32 17.78
CA ASN A 434 -24.51 25.48 17.51
C ASN A 434 -23.74 25.29 16.20
N ASN A 435 -24.07 26.07 15.17
CA ASN A 435 -23.38 26.01 13.87
C ASN A 435 -22.08 26.81 13.81
N ALA A 436 -21.77 27.70 14.78
CA ALA A 436 -20.54 28.46 14.82
C ALA A 436 -19.36 27.63 15.35
N VAL A 437 -19.62 26.64 16.22
CA VAL A 437 -18.61 25.81 16.87
C VAL A 437 -18.63 24.40 16.28
N GLU A 438 -17.45 23.77 16.16
CA GLU A 438 -17.37 22.36 15.75
C GLU A 438 -18.04 21.46 16.80
N PRO A 439 -18.80 20.42 16.42
CA PRO A 439 -19.44 19.50 17.37
C PRO A 439 -18.53 18.98 18.47
N ARG A 440 -17.29 18.63 18.17
CA ARG A 440 -16.31 18.12 19.17
C ARG A 440 -15.93 19.12 20.28
N TYR A 441 -16.28 20.41 20.12
CA TYR A 441 -16.01 21.45 21.12
C TYR A 441 -17.28 21.96 21.78
N GLN A 442 -18.42 21.33 21.47
CA GLN A 442 -19.69 21.73 22.09
C GLN A 442 -19.92 20.92 23.36
N ASP A 443 -20.32 21.62 24.42
CA ASP A 443 -20.75 20.96 25.65
C ASP A 443 -22.03 20.15 25.42
N GLN A 444 -22.23 19.12 26.22
CA GLN A 444 -23.47 18.37 26.25
C GLN A 444 -24.62 19.27 26.68
N THR A 445 -25.54 19.53 25.77
CA THR A 445 -26.80 20.19 26.09
C THR A 445 -27.90 19.14 26.25
N SER A 446 -29.02 19.50 26.82
CA SER A 446 -30.22 18.61 26.93
C SER A 446 -30.73 18.06 25.59
N THR A 447 -30.22 18.59 24.47
CA THR A 447 -30.59 18.19 23.10
C THR A 447 -29.58 17.23 22.46
N VAL A 448 -28.34 17.16 22.99
CA VAL A 448 -27.35 16.17 22.52
C VAL A 448 -27.72 14.81 23.15
N THR A 449 -28.19 13.90 22.34
CA THR A 449 -28.44 12.53 22.77
C THR A 449 -27.07 11.85 23.03
N PHE A 450 -26.92 11.17 24.15
CA PHE A 450 -25.81 10.26 24.46
C PHE A 450 -25.59 9.30 23.28
N PRO A 451 -24.40 8.68 23.14
CA PRO A 451 -24.06 8.05 21.89
C PRO A 451 -25.22 7.25 21.35
N THR A 452 -25.70 7.66 20.20
CA THR A 452 -26.77 6.97 19.47
C THR A 452 -26.34 5.59 19.04
N ALA A 453 -25.01 5.40 18.92
CA ALA A 453 -24.35 4.12 18.74
C ALA A 453 -22.95 4.14 19.38
N ALA A 454 -22.55 3.02 19.96
CA ALA A 454 -21.21 2.78 20.45
C ALA A 454 -20.75 1.41 19.99
N SER A 455 -19.52 1.35 19.44
CA SER A 455 -18.85 0.10 19.09
C SER A 455 -17.52 0.04 19.82
N VAL A 456 -17.28 -1.06 20.52
CA VAL A 456 -16.01 -1.30 21.24
C VAL A 456 -15.49 -2.65 20.82
N GLY A 457 -14.24 -2.69 20.39
CA GLY A 457 -13.52 -3.90 20.03
C GLY A 457 -12.15 -3.94 20.67
N ALA A 458 -11.74 -5.10 21.13
CA ALA A 458 -10.37 -5.33 21.60
C ALA A 458 -9.90 -6.71 21.14
N VAL A 459 -8.73 -6.73 20.53
CA VAL A 459 -8.12 -7.95 20.02
C VAL A 459 -6.69 -8.05 20.49
N ARG A 460 -6.30 -9.24 20.96
CA ARG A 460 -4.92 -9.58 21.29
C ARG A 460 -4.50 -10.79 20.48
N ASN A 461 -3.35 -10.69 19.83
CA ASN A 461 -2.73 -11.78 19.08
C ASN A 461 -1.31 -12.00 19.58
N GLU A 462 -0.92 -13.25 19.70
CA GLU A 462 0.40 -13.66 20.16
C GLU A 462 1.04 -14.55 19.10
N LEU A 463 2.31 -14.29 18.83
CA LEU A 463 3.14 -15.09 17.93
C LEU A 463 4.43 -15.48 18.64
N GLN A 464 4.72 -16.78 18.70
CA GLN A 464 5.95 -17.33 19.25
C GLN A 464 6.67 -18.13 18.18
N SER A 465 7.96 -17.91 18.02
CA SER A 465 8.73 -18.49 16.92
C SER A 465 10.07 -19.02 17.38
N TYR A 466 10.49 -20.14 16.77
CA TYR A 466 11.80 -20.74 16.89
C TYR A 466 12.39 -20.93 15.51
N PHE A 467 13.64 -20.52 15.31
CA PHE A 467 14.26 -20.61 14.00
C PHE A 467 15.75 -20.90 14.06
N GLY A 468 16.24 -21.56 13.00
CA GLY A 468 17.65 -21.83 12.78
C GLY A 468 18.04 -21.62 11.33
N ARG A 469 19.23 -21.11 11.08
CA ARG A 469 19.80 -20.93 9.73
C ARG A 469 21.26 -21.32 9.71
N VAL A 470 21.68 -21.98 8.63
CA VAL A 470 23.06 -22.31 8.33
C VAL A 470 23.40 -21.70 6.98
N ASN A 471 24.42 -20.86 6.93
CA ASN A 471 25.02 -20.39 5.69
C ASN A 471 26.41 -21.02 5.57
N TYR A 472 26.70 -21.66 4.44
CA TYR A 472 27.96 -22.28 4.13
C TYR A 472 28.51 -21.74 2.82
N ALA A 473 29.74 -21.33 2.82
CA ALA A 473 30.47 -20.93 1.62
C ALA A 473 31.79 -21.70 1.53
N TYR A 474 32.00 -22.38 0.40
CA TYR A 474 33.24 -23.07 0.09
C TYR A 474 34.03 -22.30 -0.98
N ALA A 475 35.24 -21.88 -0.63
CA ALA A 475 36.18 -21.14 -1.50
C ALA A 475 35.52 -19.91 -2.17
N ASN A 476 34.44 -19.33 -1.60
CA ASN A 476 33.59 -18.31 -2.21
C ASN A 476 33.02 -18.71 -3.59
N LYS A 477 32.98 -20.00 -3.91
CA LYS A 477 32.44 -20.57 -5.15
C LYS A 477 31.06 -21.15 -4.95
N TYR A 478 30.93 -22.07 -4.00
CA TYR A 478 29.69 -22.82 -3.72
C TYR A 478 29.10 -22.32 -2.44
N LEU A 479 27.83 -21.91 -2.52
CA LEU A 479 27.09 -21.32 -1.43
C LEU A 479 25.88 -22.19 -1.13
N VAL A 480 25.61 -22.43 0.14
CA VAL A 480 24.40 -23.13 0.61
C VAL A 480 23.81 -22.36 1.78
N THR A 481 22.52 -22.08 1.70
CA THR A 481 21.75 -21.56 2.82
C THR A 481 20.61 -22.54 3.13
N ALA A 482 20.48 -22.95 4.39
CA ALA A 482 19.35 -23.75 4.87
C ALA A 482 18.72 -23.06 6.07
N THR A 483 17.41 -22.91 6.06
CA THR A 483 16.65 -22.29 7.14
C THR A 483 15.48 -23.19 7.55
N PHE A 484 15.25 -23.29 8.84
CA PHE A 484 14.05 -23.92 9.41
C PHE A 484 13.43 -22.99 10.44
N ARG A 485 12.11 -22.83 10.37
CA ARG A 485 11.36 -22.01 11.31
C ARG A 485 10.06 -22.69 11.71
N ALA A 486 9.72 -22.59 12.99
CA ALA A 486 8.45 -23.03 13.56
C ALA A 486 7.77 -21.82 14.21
N ASP A 487 6.57 -21.46 13.75
CA ASP A 487 5.78 -20.33 14.25
C ASP A 487 4.48 -20.83 14.86
N GLY A 488 4.22 -20.48 16.12
CA GLY A 488 2.97 -20.70 16.82
C GLY A 488 2.17 -19.42 16.96
N SER A 489 0.95 -19.37 16.41
CA SER A 489 0.08 -18.19 16.44
C SER A 489 -1.24 -18.46 17.16
N SER A 490 -1.69 -17.49 17.94
CA SER A 490 -2.99 -17.54 18.63
C SER A 490 -4.19 -17.39 17.67
N LYS A 491 -3.96 -17.03 16.41
CA LYS A 491 -5.01 -16.89 15.39
C LYS A 491 -5.55 -18.23 14.86
N PHE A 492 -4.73 -19.31 14.96
CA PHE A 492 -5.09 -20.61 14.40
C PHE A 492 -5.72 -21.56 15.41
N GLY A 493 -6.31 -22.66 14.90
CA GLY A 493 -7.03 -23.63 15.67
C GLY A 493 -6.16 -24.32 16.71
N ALA A 494 -6.77 -24.83 17.77
CA ALA A 494 -6.08 -25.45 18.89
C ALA A 494 -5.17 -26.62 18.46
N ASN A 495 -5.59 -27.36 17.41
CA ASN A 495 -4.88 -28.51 16.88
C ASN A 495 -3.73 -28.13 15.92
N ASN A 496 -3.72 -26.91 15.37
CA ASN A 496 -2.80 -26.49 14.31
C ASN A 496 -2.14 -25.13 14.58
N LYS A 497 -1.83 -24.81 15.82
CA LYS A 497 -1.22 -23.51 16.21
C LYS A 497 0.14 -23.30 15.58
N TYR A 498 0.93 -24.38 15.39
CA TYR A 498 2.29 -24.30 14.86
C TYR A 498 2.32 -24.61 13.37
N GLY A 499 2.95 -23.73 12.59
CA GLY A 499 3.35 -23.93 11.21
C GLY A 499 4.87 -24.12 11.10
N TYR A 500 5.31 -24.93 10.10
CA TYR A 500 6.71 -25.27 9.88
C TYR A 500 7.16 -24.81 8.49
N PHE A 501 8.25 -24.07 8.44
CA PHE A 501 8.68 -23.33 7.24
C PHE A 501 10.15 -23.63 6.91
N PRO A 502 10.43 -24.76 6.22
CA PRO A 502 11.76 -25.09 5.74
C PRO A 502 12.10 -24.33 4.46
N SER A 503 13.39 -23.99 4.27
CA SER A 503 13.90 -23.49 3.00
C SER A 503 15.36 -23.89 2.78
N VAL A 504 15.73 -24.02 1.50
CA VAL A 504 17.10 -24.27 1.04
C VAL A 504 17.40 -23.41 -0.17
N ALA A 505 18.61 -22.88 -0.25
CA ALA A 505 19.10 -22.15 -1.42
C ALA A 505 20.55 -22.52 -1.71
N LEU A 506 20.84 -22.60 -2.99
CA LEU A 506 22.14 -22.91 -3.56
C LEU A 506 22.62 -21.72 -4.40
N GLY A 507 23.92 -21.43 -4.34
CA GLY A 507 24.54 -20.43 -5.18
C GLY A 507 25.88 -20.93 -5.71
N TRP A 508 26.16 -20.63 -6.97
CA TRP A 508 27.43 -20.95 -7.60
C TRP A 508 28.01 -19.69 -8.24
N ASN A 509 29.11 -19.20 -7.65
CA ASN A 509 29.87 -18.09 -8.21
C ASN A 509 30.78 -18.62 -9.32
N VAL A 510 30.24 -18.71 -10.52
CA VAL A 510 30.89 -19.31 -11.70
C VAL A 510 32.17 -18.58 -12.05
N THR A 511 32.20 -17.27 -11.91
CA THR A 511 33.38 -16.43 -12.18
C THR A 511 34.61 -16.82 -11.35
N ASN A 512 34.42 -17.42 -10.18
CA ASN A 512 35.54 -17.83 -9.31
C ASN A 512 36.12 -19.18 -9.72
N GLU A 513 35.63 -19.80 -10.80
CA GLU A 513 36.20 -21.04 -11.34
C GLU A 513 37.39 -20.78 -12.23
N GLY A 514 38.36 -21.70 -12.23
CA GLY A 514 39.60 -21.56 -13.02
C GLY A 514 39.35 -21.43 -14.54
N PHE A 515 38.32 -22.07 -15.07
CA PHE A 515 37.93 -21.97 -16.49
C PHE A 515 37.38 -20.61 -16.89
N MET A 516 36.98 -19.77 -15.92
CA MET A 516 36.44 -18.42 -16.15
C MET A 516 37.48 -17.31 -16.10
N ALA A 517 38.75 -17.62 -15.84
CA ALA A 517 39.82 -16.63 -15.64
C ALA A 517 39.97 -15.62 -16.79
N ASN A 518 39.66 -16.00 -18.03
CA ASN A 518 39.72 -15.15 -19.22
C ASN A 518 38.32 -14.86 -19.80
N SER A 519 37.29 -15.00 -18.99
CA SER A 519 35.92 -14.74 -19.42
C SER A 519 35.62 -13.25 -19.57
N PHE A 520 34.70 -12.90 -20.44
CA PHE A 520 34.18 -11.54 -20.57
C PHE A 520 33.22 -11.14 -19.42
N PHE A 521 32.80 -12.12 -18.60
CA PHE A 521 32.04 -11.85 -17.39
C PHE A 521 32.94 -11.37 -16.26
N ASN A 522 32.64 -10.22 -15.69
CA ASN A 522 33.25 -9.74 -14.45
C ASN A 522 32.63 -10.38 -13.22
N ASN A 523 31.36 -10.72 -13.32
CA ASN A 523 30.63 -11.55 -12.38
C ASN A 523 29.63 -12.43 -13.14
N LEU A 524 29.52 -13.68 -12.74
CA LEU A 524 28.50 -14.61 -13.16
C LEU A 524 28.18 -15.53 -11.98
N LYS A 525 26.95 -15.44 -11.49
CA LYS A 525 26.47 -16.24 -10.38
C LYS A 525 25.13 -16.87 -10.75
N VAL A 526 24.99 -18.16 -10.49
CA VAL A 526 23.74 -18.91 -10.68
C VAL A 526 23.16 -19.23 -9.30
N ARG A 527 21.86 -19.10 -9.16
CA ARG A 527 21.11 -19.29 -7.92
C ARG A 527 19.94 -20.22 -8.16
N ALA A 528 19.63 -21.07 -7.16
CA ALA A 528 18.41 -21.85 -7.10
C ALA A 528 17.92 -21.89 -5.66
N SER A 529 16.64 -21.67 -5.42
CA SER A 529 16.06 -21.77 -4.09
C SER A 529 14.68 -22.42 -4.10
N TYR A 530 14.38 -23.13 -3.01
CA TYR A 530 13.06 -23.63 -2.71
C TYR A 530 12.77 -23.40 -1.23
N GLY A 531 11.53 -22.99 -0.93
CA GLY A 531 11.14 -22.83 0.45
C GLY A 531 9.63 -22.72 0.62
N VAL A 532 9.21 -22.87 1.86
CA VAL A 532 7.83 -22.77 2.29
C VAL A 532 7.70 -21.64 3.30
N THR A 533 6.68 -20.79 3.14
CA THR A 533 6.34 -19.71 4.05
C THR A 533 4.86 -19.76 4.40
N GLY A 534 4.46 -19.18 5.54
CA GLY A 534 3.06 -19.13 5.97
C GLY A 534 2.43 -17.77 5.77
N ASN A 535 1.10 -17.73 5.80
CA ASN A 535 0.33 -16.50 5.87
C ASN A 535 -0.60 -16.55 7.10
N GLN A 536 -0.48 -15.56 8.00
CA GLN A 536 -1.33 -15.42 9.18
C GLN A 536 -2.24 -14.18 9.15
N GLU A 537 -2.28 -13.47 8.04
CA GLU A 537 -3.07 -12.23 7.90
C GLU A 537 -4.57 -12.54 7.74
N ILE A 538 -5.12 -13.23 8.76
CA ILE A 538 -6.52 -13.57 8.91
C ILE A 538 -7.11 -12.81 10.11
N PRO A 539 -8.43 -12.60 10.17
CA PRO A 539 -9.05 -12.01 11.33
C PRO A 539 -8.77 -12.82 12.59
N SER A 540 -8.70 -12.13 13.71
CA SER A 540 -8.43 -12.76 15.01
C SER A 540 -9.66 -13.49 15.54
N LYS A 541 -9.42 -14.52 16.35
CA LYS A 541 -10.47 -15.31 17.03
C LYS A 541 -11.47 -16.01 16.11
N ILE A 542 -11.19 -16.12 14.80
CA ILE A 542 -12.09 -16.80 13.84
C ILE A 542 -12.24 -18.29 14.11
N THR A 543 -11.32 -18.87 14.87
CA THR A 543 -11.35 -20.28 15.28
C THR A 543 -12.23 -20.55 16.51
N LEU A 544 -12.69 -19.51 17.19
CA LEU A 544 -13.52 -19.59 18.37
C LEU A 544 -15.00 -19.39 18.03
N ALA A 545 -15.88 -20.10 18.72
CA ALA A 545 -17.31 -19.81 18.65
C ALA A 545 -17.59 -18.37 19.13
N SER A 546 -18.50 -17.70 18.48
CA SER A 546 -19.02 -16.42 18.96
C SER A 546 -20.55 -16.47 19.00
N PHE A 547 -21.10 -15.66 19.90
CA PHE A 547 -22.52 -15.61 20.17
C PHE A 547 -22.99 -14.16 20.17
N SER A 548 -24.21 -13.93 19.77
CA SER A 548 -24.93 -12.67 19.99
C SER A 548 -26.13 -12.90 20.88
N GLU A 549 -26.39 -11.92 21.70
CA GLU A 549 -27.62 -11.81 22.46
C GLU A 549 -28.65 -11.12 21.55
N ASN A 550 -29.76 -11.79 21.28
CA ASN A 550 -30.84 -11.22 20.50
C ASN A 550 -31.90 -10.68 21.44
N ARG A 551 -32.03 -9.35 21.46
CA ARG A 551 -33.20 -8.68 22.05
C ARG A 551 -34.32 -8.63 21.01
N LEU A 552 -35.54 -9.01 21.38
CA LEU A 552 -36.71 -8.73 20.56
C LEU A 552 -36.82 -7.21 20.34
N ALA A 553 -36.53 -6.76 19.13
CA ALA A 553 -36.87 -5.40 18.76
C ALA A 553 -38.41 -5.28 18.74
N THR A 554 -38.95 -4.33 19.49
CA THR A 554 -40.36 -3.98 19.44
C THR A 554 -40.68 -3.47 18.03
N GLY A 555 -41.23 -4.36 17.18
CA GLY A 555 -41.74 -3.99 15.86
C GLY A 555 -41.12 -4.79 14.72
N ALA A 556 -41.95 -5.68 14.18
CA ALA A 556 -41.81 -6.38 12.91
C ALA A 556 -40.60 -7.34 12.71
N GLY A 557 -40.77 -8.60 13.01
CA GLY A 557 -40.40 -9.63 12.04
C GLY A 557 -39.00 -10.16 12.07
N SER A 558 -38.30 -10.20 13.21
CA SER A 558 -37.04 -10.96 13.30
C SER A 558 -37.17 -12.10 14.31
N PHE A 559 -37.56 -13.26 13.81
CA PHE A 559 -37.83 -14.47 14.59
C PHE A 559 -36.57 -15.31 14.84
N ASN A 560 -35.55 -14.76 15.49
CA ASN A 560 -34.36 -15.56 15.86
C ASN A 560 -34.25 -15.81 17.37
N THR A 561 -35.31 -15.55 18.13
CA THR A 561 -35.35 -15.84 19.54
C THR A 561 -36.48 -16.85 19.82
N TYR A 562 -36.11 -18.01 20.34
CA TYR A 562 -37.08 -18.95 20.88
C TYR A 562 -37.42 -18.52 22.30
N PRO A 563 -38.64 -18.19 22.61
CA PRO A 563 -39.08 -17.91 23.98
C PRO A 563 -38.93 -19.20 24.80
N LEU A 564 -38.22 -19.13 25.93
CA LEU A 564 -38.14 -20.26 26.88
C LEU A 564 -39.46 -20.47 27.60
N ASP A 565 -40.33 -19.48 27.59
CA ASP A 565 -41.70 -19.58 28.07
C ASP A 565 -42.69 -19.30 26.93
N PRO A 566 -43.35 -20.33 26.37
CA PRO A 566 -44.36 -20.20 25.31
C PRO A 566 -45.56 -19.34 25.67
N ALA A 567 -45.83 -19.12 26.95
CA ALA A 567 -46.94 -18.30 27.45
C ALA A 567 -46.54 -16.83 27.67
N ALA A 568 -45.27 -16.44 27.49
CA ALA A 568 -44.84 -15.07 27.72
C ALA A 568 -45.35 -14.15 26.62
N THR A 569 -46.07 -13.15 27.01
CA THR A 569 -46.68 -12.13 26.13
C THR A 569 -46.00 -10.76 26.18
N THR A 570 -45.01 -10.59 27.07
CA THR A 570 -44.28 -9.33 27.27
C THR A 570 -42.76 -9.58 27.22
N ILE A 571 -42.05 -8.60 26.71
CA ILE A 571 -40.61 -8.65 26.53
C ILE A 571 -39.82 -8.97 27.81
N ASP A 572 -40.32 -8.53 28.96
CA ASP A 572 -39.68 -8.73 30.27
C ASP A 572 -39.75 -10.18 30.76
N LYS A 573 -40.57 -11.02 30.14
CA LYS A 573 -40.74 -12.44 30.47
C LYS A 573 -39.93 -13.39 29.55
N TYR A 574 -39.30 -12.85 28.53
CA TYR A 574 -38.42 -13.64 27.66
C TYR A 574 -36.95 -13.45 28.10
N PRO A 575 -36.30 -14.49 28.58
CA PRO A 575 -34.84 -14.44 28.73
C PRO A 575 -34.23 -14.24 27.34
N TYR A 576 -33.10 -13.51 27.28
CA TYR A 576 -32.41 -13.25 26.05
C TYR A 576 -32.00 -14.55 25.37
N GLY A 577 -32.38 -14.72 24.08
CA GLY A 577 -31.94 -15.80 23.26
C GLY A 577 -30.47 -15.61 22.90
N ILE A 578 -29.67 -16.65 23.02
CA ILE A 578 -28.27 -16.66 22.54
C ILE A 578 -28.27 -17.37 21.20
N THR A 579 -27.76 -16.69 20.17
CA THR A 579 -27.59 -17.24 18.83
C THR A 579 -26.10 -17.33 18.50
N TYR A 580 -25.65 -18.44 17.92
CA TYR A 580 -24.33 -18.52 17.34
C TYR A 580 -24.19 -17.52 16.19
N THR A 581 -23.16 -16.71 16.23
CA THR A 581 -22.76 -15.84 15.12
C THR A 581 -21.58 -16.41 14.36
N ARG A 582 -20.86 -17.36 14.96
CA ARG A 582 -19.75 -18.07 14.33
C ARG A 582 -19.54 -19.43 15.01
N LEU A 583 -19.31 -20.47 14.21
CA LEU A 583 -18.91 -21.80 14.68
C LEU A 583 -17.43 -21.83 15.02
N ALA A 584 -17.04 -22.66 15.99
CA ALA A 584 -15.64 -22.95 16.27
C ALA A 584 -15.04 -23.83 15.18
N ASN A 585 -13.77 -23.58 14.84
CA ASN A 585 -12.97 -24.49 14.01
C ASN A 585 -11.59 -24.71 14.65
N PRO A 586 -11.42 -25.74 15.50
CA PRO A 586 -10.14 -26.04 16.14
C PRO A 586 -9.10 -26.59 15.16
N ASP A 587 -9.50 -27.02 13.97
CA ASP A 587 -8.65 -27.63 12.95
C ASP A 587 -8.18 -26.63 11.88
N LEU A 588 -8.57 -25.35 11.98
CA LEU A 588 -8.14 -24.31 11.06
C LEU A 588 -6.60 -24.22 11.04
N GLN A 589 -6.01 -24.33 9.85
CA GLN A 589 -4.56 -24.35 9.65
C GLN A 589 -4.09 -23.13 8.87
N TRP A 590 -2.78 -23.02 8.80
CA TRP A 590 -2.06 -22.01 8.05
C TRP A 590 -2.34 -22.12 6.53
N GLU A 591 -2.53 -20.98 5.90
CA GLU A 591 -2.34 -20.86 4.46
C GLU A 591 -0.84 -20.87 4.19
N VAL A 592 -0.36 -21.70 3.27
CA VAL A 592 1.06 -21.91 2.99
C VAL A 592 1.38 -21.55 1.55
N SER A 593 2.52 -20.91 1.36
CA SER A 593 3.09 -20.62 0.03
C SER A 593 4.41 -21.35 -0.14
N SER A 594 4.49 -22.24 -1.12
CA SER A 594 5.74 -22.84 -1.60
C SER A 594 6.25 -22.04 -2.80
N GLN A 595 7.55 -21.81 -2.84
CA GLN A 595 8.16 -21.04 -3.92
C GLN A 595 9.45 -21.69 -4.40
N LEU A 596 9.58 -21.82 -5.72
CA LEU A 596 10.77 -22.21 -6.46
C LEU A 596 11.31 -20.97 -7.19
N ASP A 597 12.62 -20.76 -7.14
CA ASP A 597 13.29 -19.63 -7.77
C ASP A 597 14.59 -20.10 -8.45
N PHE A 598 14.84 -19.62 -9.67
CA PHE A 598 16.10 -19.77 -10.39
C PHE A 598 16.56 -18.41 -10.87
N GLY A 599 17.79 -18.02 -10.51
CA GLY A 599 18.32 -16.72 -10.82
C GLY A 599 19.72 -16.76 -11.39
N VAL A 600 20.03 -15.78 -12.24
CA VAL A 600 21.36 -15.52 -12.78
C VAL A 600 21.69 -14.04 -12.56
N ASP A 601 22.76 -13.81 -11.80
CA ASP A 601 23.34 -12.47 -11.63
C ASP A 601 24.60 -12.35 -12.49
N PHE A 602 24.72 -11.27 -13.26
CA PHE A 602 25.89 -11.07 -14.12
C PHE A 602 26.40 -9.63 -14.11
N ALA A 603 27.69 -9.47 -14.38
CA ALA A 603 28.31 -8.18 -14.64
C ALA A 603 29.27 -8.27 -15.82
N LEU A 604 29.26 -7.24 -16.66
CA LEU A 604 30.01 -7.14 -17.90
C LEU A 604 30.70 -5.77 -17.98
N PHE A 605 31.72 -5.65 -18.88
CA PHE A 605 32.39 -4.39 -19.21
C PHE A 605 32.99 -3.69 -17.96
N ASN A 606 33.71 -4.44 -17.13
CA ASN A 606 34.26 -3.96 -15.86
C ASN A 606 33.20 -3.42 -14.92
N PHE A 607 32.17 -4.23 -14.70
CA PHE A 607 30.98 -3.91 -13.86
C PHE A 607 30.13 -2.71 -14.34
N ARG A 608 30.32 -2.24 -15.59
CA ARG A 608 29.50 -1.16 -16.12
C ARG A 608 28.08 -1.61 -16.43
N LEU A 609 27.89 -2.81 -16.96
CA LEU A 609 26.59 -3.43 -17.15
C LEU A 609 26.41 -4.52 -16.10
N THR A 610 25.43 -4.34 -15.23
CA THR A 610 25.01 -5.37 -14.29
C THR A 610 23.57 -5.78 -14.59
N GLY A 611 23.23 -7.04 -14.33
CA GLY A 611 21.87 -7.53 -14.58
C GLY A 611 21.54 -8.74 -13.74
N THR A 612 20.23 -8.93 -13.58
CA THR A 612 19.65 -10.12 -12.97
C THR A 612 18.52 -10.65 -13.84
N VAL A 613 18.45 -11.97 -13.97
CA VAL A 613 17.34 -12.68 -14.60
C VAL A 613 16.85 -13.71 -13.61
N ASP A 614 15.57 -13.67 -13.24
CA ASP A 614 14.95 -14.64 -12.34
C ASP A 614 13.73 -15.29 -12.99
N TYR A 615 13.57 -16.59 -12.77
CA TYR A 615 12.31 -17.31 -12.97
C TYR A 615 11.78 -17.73 -11.61
N PHE A 616 10.52 -17.50 -11.36
CA PHE A 616 9.87 -17.91 -10.12
C PHE A 616 8.56 -18.66 -10.37
N SER A 617 8.27 -19.60 -9.47
CA SER A 617 6.97 -20.26 -9.37
C SER A 617 6.56 -20.28 -7.90
N LYS A 618 5.46 -19.58 -7.59
CA LYS A 618 4.87 -19.47 -6.24
C LYS A 618 3.50 -20.12 -6.24
N VAL A 619 3.29 -21.08 -5.35
CA VAL A 619 2.03 -21.81 -5.18
C VAL A 619 1.53 -21.62 -3.76
N SER A 620 0.39 -20.96 -3.60
CA SER A 620 -0.33 -20.87 -2.33
C SER A 620 -1.38 -21.98 -2.25
N SER A 621 -1.46 -22.67 -1.13
CA SER A 621 -2.35 -23.80 -0.85
C SER A 621 -2.97 -23.69 0.55
N ASN A 622 -3.92 -24.55 0.87
CA ASN A 622 -4.74 -24.47 2.08
C ASN A 622 -5.46 -23.12 2.18
N ILE A 623 -6.00 -22.65 1.06
CA ILE A 623 -6.62 -21.32 0.94
C ILE A 623 -7.72 -21.18 1.98
N LEU A 624 -7.67 -20.07 2.72
CA LEU A 624 -8.63 -19.77 3.79
C LEU A 624 -9.83 -19.02 3.24
N LEU A 625 -11.01 -19.62 3.38
CA LEU A 625 -12.28 -19.01 2.97
C LEU A 625 -13.32 -19.14 4.09
N GLU A 626 -14.24 -18.18 4.08
CA GLU A 626 -15.51 -18.31 4.81
C GLU A 626 -16.51 -19.00 3.90
N VAL A 627 -16.92 -20.19 4.30
CA VAL A 627 -17.76 -21.08 3.48
C VAL A 627 -19.11 -21.30 4.12
N VAL A 628 -20.12 -21.55 3.30
CA VAL A 628 -21.41 -21.99 3.77
C VAL A 628 -21.30 -23.48 4.19
N PRO A 629 -21.70 -23.85 5.41
CA PRO A 629 -21.71 -25.26 5.82
C PRO A 629 -22.57 -26.09 4.89
N ALA A 630 -22.16 -27.29 4.61
CA ALA A 630 -22.91 -28.23 3.75
C ALA A 630 -24.20 -28.75 4.40
N ASP A 631 -24.29 -28.71 5.70
CA ASP A 631 -25.46 -29.13 6.47
C ASP A 631 -26.44 -27.94 6.65
N PRO A 632 -27.70 -28.05 6.22
CA PRO A 632 -28.69 -26.99 6.36
C PRO A 632 -29.12 -26.69 7.80
N ILE A 633 -28.75 -27.53 8.77
CA ILE A 633 -29.14 -27.40 10.18
C ILE A 633 -28.11 -26.59 11.00
N GLN A 634 -27.06 -26.05 10.38
CA GLN A 634 -26.06 -25.27 11.08
C GLN A 634 -26.63 -23.96 11.61
N PRO A 635 -26.31 -23.57 12.86
CA PRO A 635 -26.83 -22.36 13.47
C PRO A 635 -26.26 -21.04 12.90
N THR A 636 -25.26 -21.14 12.02
CA THR A 636 -24.66 -19.97 11.35
C THR A 636 -24.67 -20.15 9.84
N SER A 637 -24.75 -19.03 9.11
CA SER A 637 -24.74 -19.06 7.64
C SER A 637 -23.37 -19.38 7.06
N THR A 638 -22.29 -19.12 7.80
CA THR A 638 -20.90 -19.29 7.32
C THR A 638 -19.96 -19.69 8.45
N PHE A 639 -18.84 -20.32 8.11
CA PHE A 639 -17.72 -20.55 9.01
C PHE A 639 -16.39 -20.54 8.22
N TRP A 640 -15.28 -20.33 8.92
CA TRP A 640 -13.96 -20.33 8.33
C TRP A 640 -13.40 -21.73 8.18
N ASN A 641 -12.92 -22.04 6.97
CA ASN A 641 -12.31 -23.33 6.67
C ASN A 641 -11.15 -23.19 5.68
N ASN A 642 -10.24 -24.17 5.71
CA ASN A 642 -9.24 -24.35 4.66
C ASN A 642 -9.86 -25.12 3.50
N ILE A 643 -9.55 -24.72 2.27
CA ILE A 643 -9.93 -25.43 1.05
C ILE A 643 -8.67 -26.16 0.54
N PRO A 644 -8.54 -27.48 0.82
CA PRO A 644 -7.26 -28.17 0.69
C PRO A 644 -6.72 -28.21 -0.73
N ASP A 645 -7.59 -28.46 -1.71
CA ASP A 645 -7.19 -28.67 -3.11
C ASP A 645 -7.02 -27.35 -3.88
N MET A 646 -7.69 -26.31 -3.44
CA MET A 646 -7.63 -25.02 -4.09
C MET A 646 -6.24 -24.38 -3.95
N LYS A 647 -5.70 -23.93 -5.06
CA LYS A 647 -4.39 -23.28 -5.13
C LYS A 647 -4.45 -21.98 -5.90
N ILE A 648 -3.51 -21.09 -5.57
CA ILE A 648 -3.24 -19.89 -6.33
C ILE A 648 -1.80 -20.00 -6.82
N VAL A 649 -1.63 -19.97 -8.14
CA VAL A 649 -0.33 -20.14 -8.78
C VAL A 649 0.11 -18.83 -9.43
N ASN A 650 1.32 -18.38 -9.11
CA ASN A 650 1.98 -17.24 -9.73
C ASN A 650 3.30 -17.71 -10.33
N ASN A 651 3.42 -17.67 -11.65
CA ASN A 651 4.65 -17.97 -12.38
C ASN A 651 5.11 -16.69 -13.09
N GLY A 652 6.42 -16.48 -13.17
CA GLY A 652 6.90 -15.29 -13.85
C GLY A 652 8.38 -15.26 -14.13
N PHE A 653 8.76 -14.26 -14.93
CA PHE A 653 10.13 -13.91 -15.26
C PHE A 653 10.40 -12.47 -14.86
N GLU A 654 11.55 -12.23 -14.29
CA GLU A 654 12.06 -10.91 -13.92
C GLU A 654 13.35 -10.64 -14.65
N LEU A 655 13.49 -9.46 -15.22
CA LEU A 655 14.74 -8.93 -15.79
C LEU A 655 14.99 -7.56 -15.20
N ALA A 656 16.19 -7.34 -14.67
CA ALA A 656 16.68 -6.02 -14.31
C ALA A 656 18.06 -5.81 -14.91
N LEU A 657 18.27 -4.63 -15.49
CA LEU A 657 19.53 -4.21 -16.09
C LEU A 657 19.90 -2.82 -15.59
N ASP A 658 21.17 -2.61 -15.30
CA ASP A 658 21.75 -1.32 -14.93
C ASP A 658 23.07 -1.09 -15.65
N TYR A 659 23.18 0.03 -16.33
CA TYR A 659 24.38 0.43 -17.05
C TYR A 659 24.95 1.74 -16.52
N ASN A 660 26.22 1.71 -16.11
CA ASN A 660 26.96 2.87 -15.64
C ASN A 660 28.02 3.26 -16.67
N SER A 661 28.07 4.53 -17.06
CA SER A 661 29.11 5.08 -17.93
C SER A 661 30.47 5.08 -17.25
N ASP A 662 31.55 5.43 -17.99
CA ASP A 662 32.89 5.63 -17.42
C ASP A 662 32.84 6.76 -16.38
N PRO A 663 33.23 6.51 -15.11
CA PRO A 663 33.25 7.55 -14.08
C PRO A 663 34.30 8.65 -14.30
N LYS A 664 35.25 8.46 -15.22
CA LYS A 664 36.34 9.42 -15.55
C LYS A 664 35.86 10.52 -16.51
N GLY A 665 34.68 10.38 -17.12
CA GLY A 665 34.14 11.36 -18.07
C GLY A 665 33.58 12.61 -17.37
N SER A 666 33.65 13.77 -18.05
CA SER A 666 32.94 14.98 -17.59
C SER A 666 31.40 14.85 -17.69
N PHE A 667 30.92 13.92 -18.50
CA PHE A 667 29.53 13.50 -18.60
C PHE A 667 29.43 12.05 -18.19
N THR A 668 28.73 11.80 -17.11
CA THR A 668 28.47 10.45 -16.60
C THR A 668 27.00 10.17 -16.58
N TYR A 669 26.62 8.92 -16.80
CA TYR A 669 25.23 8.51 -16.75
C TYR A 669 25.07 7.10 -16.21
N ASN A 670 23.95 6.90 -15.54
CA ASN A 670 23.42 5.62 -15.14
C ASN A 670 22.06 5.45 -15.81
N ILE A 671 21.83 4.32 -16.46
CA ILE A 671 20.57 3.97 -17.10
C ILE A 671 20.20 2.58 -16.64
N GLY A 672 19.03 2.46 -16.02
CA GLY A 672 18.52 1.19 -15.54
C GLY A 672 17.08 0.96 -15.98
N GLY A 673 16.72 -0.32 -16.07
CA GLY A 673 15.36 -0.73 -16.39
C GLY A 673 15.06 -2.11 -15.83
N ASN A 674 13.80 -2.34 -15.62
CA ASN A 674 13.31 -3.63 -15.17
C ASN A 674 11.98 -3.97 -15.85
N VAL A 675 11.75 -5.26 -16.05
CA VAL A 675 10.49 -5.80 -16.56
C VAL A 675 10.17 -7.09 -15.83
N THR A 676 8.91 -7.28 -15.53
CA THR A 676 8.38 -8.48 -14.91
C THR A 676 7.18 -8.96 -15.72
N TYR A 677 7.22 -10.23 -16.10
CA TYR A 677 6.06 -10.94 -16.65
C TYR A 677 5.48 -11.83 -15.57
N ILE A 678 4.18 -11.74 -15.33
CA ILE A 678 3.47 -12.53 -14.31
C ILE A 678 2.26 -13.21 -14.94
N GLN A 679 2.12 -14.52 -14.69
CA GLN A 679 0.92 -15.28 -14.94
C GLN A 679 0.35 -15.76 -13.60
N ASN A 680 -0.84 -15.28 -13.26
CA ASN A 680 -1.58 -15.67 -12.06
C ASN A 680 -2.75 -16.57 -12.44
N LYS A 681 -3.04 -17.60 -11.64
CA LYS A 681 -4.17 -18.51 -11.85
C LYS A 681 -4.72 -19.04 -10.53
N VAL A 682 -6.04 -19.20 -10.48
CA VAL A 682 -6.75 -20.04 -9.50
C VAL A 682 -6.84 -21.44 -10.07
N VAL A 683 -6.53 -22.47 -9.27
CA VAL A 683 -6.50 -23.87 -9.73
C VAL A 683 -7.20 -24.76 -8.70
N ASP A 684 -7.90 -25.78 -9.17
CA ASP A 684 -8.57 -26.79 -8.35
C ASP A 684 -9.58 -26.22 -7.33
N SER A 685 -10.26 -25.11 -7.67
CA SER A 685 -11.36 -24.57 -6.85
C SER A 685 -12.57 -25.52 -6.93
N PRO A 686 -13.15 -25.92 -5.78
CA PRO A 686 -14.39 -26.70 -5.77
C PRO A 686 -15.62 -25.85 -6.15
N TYR A 687 -15.46 -24.53 -6.19
CA TYR A 687 -16.52 -23.59 -6.53
C TYR A 687 -16.43 -23.26 -8.02
N ALA A 688 -17.58 -23.27 -8.71
CA ALA A 688 -17.65 -22.87 -10.12
C ALA A 688 -17.20 -21.42 -10.28
N VAL A 689 -17.72 -20.52 -9.47
CA VAL A 689 -17.35 -19.10 -9.40
C VAL A 689 -17.48 -18.61 -7.97
N LEU A 690 -16.44 -17.95 -7.44
CA LEU A 690 -16.54 -17.11 -6.24
C LEU A 690 -16.61 -15.65 -6.66
N VAL A 691 -17.72 -14.99 -6.42
CA VAL A 691 -17.95 -13.61 -6.89
C VAL A 691 -17.59 -12.58 -5.82
N THR A 692 -17.08 -11.43 -6.26
CA THR A 692 -16.75 -10.27 -5.41
C THR A 692 -16.88 -8.96 -6.20
N GLY A 693 -16.59 -7.83 -5.56
CA GLY A 693 -16.69 -6.53 -6.19
C GLY A 693 -18.14 -6.12 -6.34
N ALA A 694 -18.85 -5.98 -5.21
CA ALA A 694 -20.25 -5.56 -5.22
C ALA A 694 -20.42 -4.23 -5.97
N ALA A 695 -21.19 -4.26 -7.05
CA ALA A 695 -21.58 -3.06 -7.76
C ALA A 695 -22.56 -2.24 -6.90
N GLN A 696 -22.44 -0.93 -7.00
CA GLN A 696 -23.30 0.01 -6.25
C GLN A 696 -24.00 0.97 -7.23
N GLY A 697 -25.13 1.45 -6.83
CA GLY A 697 -25.98 2.30 -7.63
C GLY A 697 -27.39 1.74 -7.77
N SER A 698 -28.27 2.50 -8.39
CA SER A 698 -29.66 2.10 -8.60
C SER A 698 -29.74 0.84 -9.48
N GLY A 699 -30.47 -0.16 -9.03
CA GLY A 699 -30.66 -1.42 -9.75
C GLY A 699 -29.51 -2.42 -9.65
N GLN A 700 -28.48 -2.19 -8.82
CA GLN A 700 -27.29 -3.04 -8.70
C GLN A 700 -27.33 -3.99 -7.49
N THR A 701 -28.46 -4.20 -6.85
CA THR A 701 -28.56 -5.09 -5.70
C THR A 701 -28.08 -6.51 -6.06
N GLY A 702 -27.04 -6.99 -5.39
CA GLY A 702 -26.46 -8.31 -5.62
C GLY A 702 -25.56 -8.44 -6.85
N ALA A 703 -25.42 -7.40 -7.68
CA ALA A 703 -24.53 -7.42 -8.83
C ALA A 703 -23.06 -7.40 -8.40
N THR A 704 -22.23 -8.18 -9.07
CA THR A 704 -20.79 -8.33 -8.80
C THR A 704 -19.97 -8.15 -10.06
N ILE A 705 -18.71 -7.71 -9.91
CA ILE A 705 -17.82 -7.29 -11.00
C ILE A 705 -16.71 -8.32 -11.24
N ASN A 706 -16.08 -8.82 -10.17
CA ASN A 706 -15.00 -9.80 -10.26
C ASN A 706 -15.51 -11.22 -9.96
N GLY A 707 -14.84 -12.22 -10.55
CA GLY A 707 -15.03 -13.64 -10.27
C GLY A 707 -13.70 -14.38 -10.10
N TYR A 708 -13.67 -15.32 -9.18
CA TYR A 708 -12.56 -16.26 -9.03
C TYR A 708 -12.99 -17.59 -9.63
N ILE A 709 -12.34 -17.97 -10.73
CA ILE A 709 -12.73 -19.08 -11.59
C ILE A 709 -11.51 -19.93 -11.88
N ASN A 710 -11.68 -21.26 -11.96
CA ASN A 710 -10.59 -22.18 -12.27
C ASN A 710 -9.91 -21.83 -13.59
N ASN A 711 -8.58 -21.86 -13.59
CA ASN A 711 -7.66 -21.50 -14.67
C ASN A 711 -7.64 -20.04 -15.07
N GLU A 712 -8.40 -19.18 -14.38
CA GLU A 712 -8.43 -17.75 -14.61
C GLU A 712 -7.62 -17.00 -13.54
N PRO A 713 -7.14 -15.77 -13.85
CA PRO A 713 -6.44 -14.95 -12.88
C PRO A 713 -7.33 -14.51 -11.71
N ILE A 714 -6.72 -14.27 -10.56
CA ILE A 714 -7.36 -13.50 -9.49
C ILE A 714 -7.76 -12.12 -10.04
N GLY A 715 -8.95 -11.63 -9.66
CA GLY A 715 -9.46 -10.36 -10.16
C GLY A 715 -9.91 -10.40 -11.62
N ALA A 716 -10.24 -11.60 -12.14
CA ALA A 716 -10.91 -11.72 -13.41
C ALA A 716 -12.24 -10.97 -13.40
N PHE A 717 -12.52 -10.23 -14.44
CA PHE A 717 -13.82 -9.60 -14.66
C PHE A 717 -14.80 -10.61 -15.19
N TYR A 718 -15.88 -10.85 -14.44
CA TYR A 718 -16.91 -11.83 -14.75
C TYR A 718 -18.25 -11.15 -14.91
N MET A 719 -18.63 -10.86 -16.16
CA MET A 719 -19.77 -10.01 -16.48
C MET A 719 -20.37 -10.31 -17.83
N TYR A 720 -21.47 -9.66 -18.16
CA TYR A 720 -22.11 -9.72 -19.49
C TYR A 720 -21.24 -9.03 -20.54
N GLN A 721 -21.24 -9.58 -21.75
CA GLN A 721 -20.61 -8.97 -22.92
C GLN A 721 -21.62 -8.07 -23.63
N PHE A 722 -21.35 -6.77 -23.68
CA PHE A 722 -22.20 -5.77 -24.30
C PHE A 722 -21.95 -5.74 -25.81
N GLU A 723 -23.02 -5.85 -26.60
CA GLU A 723 -22.96 -5.83 -28.07
C GLU A 723 -23.43 -4.49 -28.68
N GLY A 724 -24.10 -3.66 -27.92
CA GLY A 724 -24.62 -2.37 -28.38
C GLY A 724 -26.02 -2.08 -27.86
N VAL A 725 -26.68 -1.10 -28.48
CA VAL A 725 -28.08 -0.71 -28.15
C VAL A 725 -28.94 -1.00 -29.37
N LYS A 726 -29.98 -1.84 -29.21
CA LYS A 726 -30.97 -2.17 -30.20
C LYS A 726 -32.36 -1.87 -29.64
N ASP A 727 -33.22 -1.23 -30.43
CA ASP A 727 -34.58 -0.85 -30.07
C ASP A 727 -34.64 -0.07 -28.73
N GLY A 728 -33.59 0.73 -28.47
CA GLY A 728 -33.47 1.57 -27.28
C GLY A 728 -32.92 0.89 -26.01
N ILE A 729 -32.61 -0.40 -26.06
CA ILE A 729 -32.20 -1.21 -24.93
C ILE A 729 -30.82 -1.84 -25.21
N SER A 730 -29.99 -1.95 -24.17
CA SER A 730 -28.70 -2.65 -24.22
C SER A 730 -28.90 -4.12 -24.56
N VAL A 731 -28.10 -4.62 -25.51
CA VAL A 731 -28.08 -6.02 -25.93
C VAL A 731 -26.78 -6.65 -25.44
N TYR A 732 -26.88 -7.87 -24.95
CA TYR A 732 -25.76 -8.64 -24.42
C TYR A 732 -25.67 -9.99 -25.12
N THR A 733 -24.47 -10.54 -25.20
CA THR A 733 -24.23 -11.85 -25.81
C THR A 733 -24.93 -12.96 -25.02
N ASP A 734 -25.75 -13.76 -25.68
CA ASP A 734 -26.27 -15.04 -25.21
C ASP A 734 -25.16 -16.09 -25.42
N THR A 735 -24.35 -16.31 -24.36
CA THR A 735 -23.15 -17.15 -24.43
C THR A 735 -23.50 -18.63 -24.57
N ASN A 736 -24.57 -19.09 -23.97
CA ASN A 736 -25.01 -20.50 -24.00
C ASN A 736 -25.98 -20.79 -25.15
N LYS A 737 -26.47 -19.75 -25.86
CA LYS A 737 -27.38 -19.81 -26.99
C LYS A 737 -28.75 -20.43 -26.68
N ASP A 738 -29.25 -20.19 -25.48
CA ASP A 738 -30.57 -20.66 -25.06
C ASP A 738 -31.74 -19.70 -25.41
N GLY A 739 -31.42 -18.54 -26.04
CA GLY A 739 -32.36 -17.53 -26.44
C GLY A 739 -32.73 -16.52 -25.35
N LYS A 740 -32.05 -16.55 -24.22
CA LYS A 740 -32.24 -15.63 -23.08
C LYS A 740 -30.90 -15.16 -22.60
N VAL A 741 -30.80 -13.98 -22.01
CA VAL A 741 -29.62 -13.46 -21.34
C VAL A 741 -29.84 -13.52 -19.82
N LEU A 742 -29.17 -14.45 -19.16
CA LEU A 742 -29.28 -14.73 -17.73
C LEU A 742 -27.88 -14.77 -17.09
N ASP A 743 -27.78 -15.01 -15.79
CA ASP A 743 -26.50 -15.05 -15.05
C ASP A 743 -25.49 -16.08 -15.60
N ASN A 744 -25.95 -17.13 -16.26
CA ASN A 744 -25.14 -18.14 -16.94
C ASN A 744 -24.49 -17.66 -18.26
N ASP A 745 -24.85 -16.45 -18.74
CA ASP A 745 -24.23 -15.80 -19.90
C ASP A 745 -23.08 -14.86 -19.54
N ARG A 746 -22.83 -14.69 -18.25
CA ARG A 746 -21.64 -13.97 -17.80
C ARG A 746 -20.39 -14.75 -18.18
N ALA A 747 -19.37 -14.05 -18.64
CA ALA A 747 -18.11 -14.64 -19.09
C ALA A 747 -16.92 -13.89 -18.49
N VAL A 748 -15.75 -14.54 -18.50
CA VAL A 748 -14.47 -13.88 -18.20
C VAL A 748 -14.08 -13.02 -19.39
N VAL A 749 -13.95 -11.72 -19.17
CA VAL A 749 -13.71 -10.71 -20.24
C VAL A 749 -12.39 -9.95 -20.05
N GLY A 750 -11.56 -10.38 -19.13
CA GLY A 750 -10.26 -9.80 -18.83
C GLY A 750 -9.90 -9.89 -17.36
N SER A 751 -8.78 -9.33 -16.99
CA SER A 751 -8.28 -9.32 -15.61
C SER A 751 -7.77 -7.94 -15.20
N ALA A 752 -7.91 -7.61 -13.93
CA ALA A 752 -7.32 -6.43 -13.32
C ALA A 752 -5.81 -6.59 -13.04
N ILE A 753 -5.32 -7.83 -12.97
CA ILE A 753 -3.90 -8.09 -12.71
C ILE A 753 -3.12 -7.86 -14.02
N PRO A 754 -2.10 -6.98 -14.02
CA PRO A 754 -1.28 -6.76 -15.19
C PRO A 754 -0.44 -7.98 -15.53
N LYS A 755 -0.24 -8.24 -16.81
CA LYS A 755 0.69 -9.28 -17.30
C LYS A 755 2.14 -8.80 -17.27
N PHE A 756 2.37 -7.52 -17.57
CA PHE A 756 3.68 -6.90 -17.54
C PHE A 756 3.70 -5.71 -16.59
N ILE A 757 4.78 -5.64 -15.79
CA ILE A 757 5.12 -4.51 -14.95
C ILE A 757 6.52 -4.08 -15.35
N TYR A 758 6.74 -2.79 -15.61
CA TYR A 758 8.02 -2.30 -16.07
C TYR A 758 8.36 -0.94 -15.47
N GLY A 759 9.65 -0.71 -15.34
CA GLY A 759 10.21 0.56 -14.89
C GLY A 759 11.48 0.89 -15.66
N PHE A 760 11.72 2.17 -15.86
CA PHE A 760 12.91 2.69 -16.47
C PHE A 760 13.36 3.92 -15.71
N TYR A 761 14.66 4.01 -15.44
CA TYR A 761 15.24 5.19 -14.79
C TYR A 761 16.57 5.56 -15.41
N SER A 762 16.89 6.86 -15.37
CA SER A 762 18.17 7.37 -15.81
C SER A 762 18.62 8.54 -14.94
N ASN A 763 19.92 8.60 -14.69
CA ASN A 763 20.58 9.70 -14.02
C ASN A 763 21.73 10.18 -14.93
N PHE A 764 21.71 11.46 -15.29
CA PHE A 764 22.73 12.10 -16.10
C PHE A 764 23.45 13.15 -15.25
N ASN A 765 24.77 13.11 -15.22
CA ASN A 765 25.58 14.12 -14.52
C ASN A 765 26.52 14.81 -15.53
N TYR A 766 26.44 16.12 -15.57
CA TYR A 766 27.35 16.93 -16.38
C TYR A 766 27.88 18.10 -15.54
N LYS A 767 29.17 18.05 -15.18
CA LYS A 767 29.78 18.99 -14.24
C LYS A 767 28.98 19.06 -12.93
N ASP A 768 28.39 20.21 -12.62
CA ASP A 768 27.64 20.49 -11.40
C ASP A 768 26.12 20.21 -11.56
N PHE A 769 25.65 19.84 -12.77
CA PHE A 769 24.25 19.53 -13.06
C PHE A 769 23.98 18.02 -12.98
N GLN A 770 22.83 17.69 -12.45
CA GLN A 770 22.30 16.33 -12.39
C GLN A 770 20.86 16.31 -12.91
N LEU A 771 20.56 15.40 -13.83
CA LEU A 771 19.18 15.17 -14.33
C LEU A 771 18.80 13.72 -14.03
N GLY A 772 17.77 13.53 -13.24
CA GLY A 772 17.19 12.21 -12.96
C GLY A 772 15.80 12.08 -13.58
N LEU A 773 15.52 10.95 -14.23
CA LEU A 773 14.20 10.60 -14.78
C LEU A 773 13.78 9.22 -14.27
N ASN A 774 12.49 9.06 -13.96
CA ASN A 774 11.92 7.79 -13.55
C ASN A 774 10.57 7.57 -14.22
N PHE A 775 10.43 6.43 -14.90
CA PHE A 775 9.21 5.97 -15.53
C PHE A 775 8.73 4.67 -14.88
N ASN A 776 7.44 4.51 -14.79
CA ASN A 776 6.81 3.25 -14.42
C ASN A 776 5.57 2.99 -15.28
N GLY A 777 5.24 1.72 -15.47
CA GLY A 777 4.07 1.34 -16.23
C GLY A 777 3.65 -0.10 -16.00
N MET A 778 2.45 -0.38 -16.47
CA MET A 778 1.84 -1.71 -16.45
C MET A 778 1.10 -1.94 -17.77
N SER A 779 1.00 -3.19 -18.21
CA SER A 779 0.18 -3.53 -19.36
C SER A 779 -0.48 -4.90 -19.26
N GLY A 780 -1.58 -5.04 -20.01
CA GLY A 780 -2.39 -6.24 -20.03
C GLY A 780 -3.37 -6.35 -18.87
N SER A 781 -3.65 -5.26 -18.15
CA SER A 781 -4.73 -5.14 -17.16
C SER A 781 -5.95 -4.44 -17.77
N LYS A 782 -7.11 -4.68 -17.17
CA LYS A 782 -8.35 -3.97 -17.41
C LYS A 782 -8.79 -3.23 -16.16
N VAL A 783 -9.60 -2.18 -16.33
CA VAL A 783 -10.25 -1.42 -15.25
C VAL A 783 -11.74 -1.35 -15.52
N PHE A 784 -12.55 -1.69 -14.53
CA PHE A 784 -13.98 -1.47 -14.58
C PHE A 784 -14.29 -0.05 -14.11
N ASN A 785 -14.74 0.80 -15.02
CA ASN A 785 -15.10 2.18 -14.77
C ASN A 785 -16.50 2.25 -14.15
N HIS A 786 -16.54 2.00 -12.83
CA HIS A 786 -17.79 2.03 -12.07
C HIS A 786 -18.33 3.46 -11.95
N THR A 787 -17.47 4.48 -12.03
CA THR A 787 -17.85 5.88 -12.08
C THR A 787 -18.69 6.16 -13.33
N ASN A 788 -18.27 5.71 -14.50
CA ASN A 788 -19.06 5.82 -15.75
C ASN A 788 -20.41 5.11 -15.62
N MET A 789 -20.40 3.88 -15.10
CA MET A 789 -21.63 3.11 -14.91
C MET A 789 -22.65 3.83 -14.02
N THR A 790 -22.17 4.47 -12.97
CA THR A 790 -23.03 5.08 -11.94
C THR A 790 -23.48 6.49 -12.31
N LEU A 791 -22.61 7.30 -12.91
CA LEU A 791 -22.81 8.73 -13.06
C LEU A 791 -23.18 9.17 -14.48
N PHE A 792 -22.96 8.33 -15.52
CA PHE A 792 -23.18 8.73 -16.92
C PHE A 792 -24.37 8.06 -17.63
N PRO A 793 -25.35 7.44 -16.97
CA PRO A 793 -26.57 7.01 -17.66
C PRO A 793 -27.34 8.21 -18.25
N LYS A 794 -27.89 8.01 -19.46
CA LYS A 794 -28.76 8.99 -20.14
C LYS A 794 -29.94 9.44 -19.27
N ALA A 795 -30.47 8.55 -18.44
CA ALA A 795 -31.54 8.86 -17.49
C ALA A 795 -31.17 9.94 -16.47
N LEU A 796 -29.90 9.97 -16.00
CA LEU A 796 -29.43 11.01 -15.07
C LEU A 796 -29.31 12.37 -15.75
N LEU A 797 -28.85 12.42 -17.01
CA LEU A 797 -28.85 13.62 -17.82
C LEU A 797 -30.28 14.20 -17.97
N ALA A 798 -31.26 13.35 -18.25
CA ALA A 798 -32.65 13.76 -18.34
C ALA A 798 -33.24 14.33 -17.02
N GLN A 799 -32.64 13.97 -15.88
CA GLN A 799 -32.94 14.51 -14.54
C GLN A 799 -32.13 15.76 -14.18
N SER A 800 -31.51 16.38 -15.16
CA SER A 800 -30.70 17.60 -14.97
C SER A 800 -29.39 17.38 -14.17
N ASN A 801 -28.83 16.15 -14.18
CA ASN A 801 -27.48 15.89 -13.71
C ASN A 801 -26.49 16.00 -14.87
N ASN A 802 -25.32 16.58 -14.64
CA ASN A 802 -24.28 16.69 -15.64
C ASN A 802 -23.64 15.32 -15.95
N THR A 803 -22.97 15.21 -17.08
CA THR A 803 -22.37 13.98 -17.58
C THR A 803 -21.35 14.27 -18.68
N THR A 804 -20.86 13.24 -19.34
CA THR A 804 -19.98 13.30 -20.50
C THR A 804 -20.72 12.85 -21.77
N ASP A 805 -20.06 12.89 -22.93
CA ASP A 805 -20.54 12.36 -24.20
C ASP A 805 -20.93 10.86 -24.13
N PHE A 806 -20.46 10.15 -23.12
CA PHE A 806 -20.81 8.74 -22.89
C PHE A 806 -22.34 8.53 -22.76
N ALA A 807 -23.06 9.47 -22.10
CA ALA A 807 -24.52 9.40 -21.93
C ALA A 807 -25.30 9.51 -23.25
N VAL A 808 -24.71 10.09 -24.26
CA VAL A 808 -25.34 10.32 -25.58
C VAL A 808 -24.69 9.52 -26.70
N GLN A 809 -23.76 8.63 -26.38
CA GLN A 809 -23.03 7.78 -27.34
C GLN A 809 -23.98 6.96 -28.23
N TYR A 810 -25.10 6.52 -27.67
CA TYR A 810 -26.15 5.80 -28.39
C TYR A 810 -27.43 6.67 -28.52
N PRO A 811 -27.65 7.35 -29.65
CA PRO A 811 -28.77 8.28 -29.78
C PRO A 811 -30.15 7.62 -29.56
N ASN A 812 -30.29 6.36 -29.96
CA ASN A 812 -31.54 5.59 -29.86
C ASN A 812 -31.77 4.97 -28.46
N GLU A 813 -30.80 5.07 -27.53
CA GLU A 813 -30.94 4.55 -26.18
C GLU A 813 -32.09 5.25 -25.45
N THR A 814 -33.00 4.47 -24.83
CA THR A 814 -34.11 5.00 -24.06
C THR A 814 -33.71 5.33 -22.63
N LEU A 815 -34.48 6.20 -21.95
CA LEU A 815 -34.25 6.54 -20.55
C LEU A 815 -34.53 5.38 -19.60
N ALA A 816 -35.26 4.36 -20.06
CA ALA A 816 -35.59 3.17 -19.27
C ALA A 816 -34.54 2.06 -19.39
N ASN A 817 -33.49 2.28 -20.22
CA ASN A 817 -32.44 1.28 -20.39
C ASN A 817 -31.73 0.99 -19.07
N ALA A 818 -31.69 -0.29 -18.70
CA ALA A 818 -31.07 -0.71 -17.45
C ALA A 818 -29.56 -0.61 -17.51
N ASN A 819 -28.97 -0.12 -16.43
CA ASN A 819 -27.54 -0.02 -16.27
C ASN A 819 -27.00 -1.32 -15.62
N ILE A 820 -26.44 -2.21 -16.43
CA ILE A 820 -26.02 -3.56 -15.99
C ILE A 820 -24.49 -3.67 -16.03
N VAL A 821 -23.90 -4.35 -15.05
CA VAL A 821 -22.47 -4.69 -14.99
C VAL A 821 -22.09 -5.47 -16.25
N SER A 822 -21.32 -4.85 -17.14
CA SER A 822 -20.98 -5.41 -18.44
C SER A 822 -19.71 -4.81 -19.02
N THR A 823 -19.24 -5.35 -20.15
CA THR A 823 -18.06 -4.85 -20.88
C THR A 823 -18.24 -3.42 -21.42
N ARG A 824 -19.46 -2.85 -21.40
CA ARG A 824 -19.70 -1.45 -21.71
C ARG A 824 -18.85 -0.48 -20.89
N TYR A 825 -18.50 -0.88 -19.66
CA TYR A 825 -17.78 -0.07 -18.68
C TYR A 825 -16.38 -0.63 -18.39
N LEU A 826 -15.93 -1.64 -19.14
CA LEU A 826 -14.62 -2.26 -18.97
C LEU A 826 -13.62 -1.66 -19.95
N GLU A 827 -12.62 -0.97 -19.44
CA GLU A 827 -11.64 -0.23 -20.23
C GLU A 827 -10.23 -0.85 -20.13
N ASP A 828 -9.31 -0.43 -21.00
CA ASP A 828 -7.90 -0.79 -20.88
C ASP A 828 -7.25 -0.05 -19.74
N GLY A 829 -6.59 -0.77 -18.83
CA GLY A 829 -5.89 -0.24 -17.67
C GLY A 829 -4.37 -0.09 -17.88
N SER A 830 -3.89 -0.32 -19.11
CA SER A 830 -2.46 -0.19 -19.42
C SER A 830 -2.01 1.27 -19.41
N PHE A 831 -0.81 1.51 -18.92
CA PHE A 831 -0.26 2.87 -18.89
C PHE A 831 1.27 2.90 -18.88
N LEU A 832 1.83 4.03 -19.26
CA LEU A 832 3.21 4.47 -19.02
C LEU A 832 3.20 5.87 -18.45
N ARG A 833 3.85 6.06 -17.31
CA ARG A 833 3.91 7.33 -16.56
C ARG A 833 5.34 7.83 -16.44
N LEU A 834 5.57 9.12 -16.71
CA LEU A 834 6.74 9.83 -16.20
C LEU A 834 6.46 10.25 -14.77
N ASN A 835 6.88 9.38 -13.86
CA ASN A 835 6.61 9.52 -12.43
C ASN A 835 7.38 10.68 -11.81
N ASN A 836 8.66 10.82 -12.21
CA ASN A 836 9.56 11.78 -11.59
C ASN A 836 10.61 12.28 -12.60
N ALA A 837 10.82 13.60 -12.64
CA ALA A 837 11.92 14.25 -13.36
C ALA A 837 12.54 15.32 -12.45
N THR A 838 13.84 15.20 -12.14
CA THR A 838 14.56 16.10 -11.23
C THR A 838 15.78 16.68 -11.91
N LEU A 839 15.87 17.99 -11.96
CA LEU A 839 17.08 18.71 -12.32
C LEU A 839 17.69 19.31 -11.05
N ALA A 840 18.94 18.97 -10.75
CA ALA A 840 19.67 19.49 -9.60
C ALA A 840 20.96 20.18 -10.03
N TYR A 841 21.35 21.21 -9.28
CA TYR A 841 22.58 21.96 -9.44
C TYR A 841 23.36 22.00 -8.13
N ASN A 842 24.60 21.49 -8.13
CA ASN A 842 25.49 21.48 -6.98
C ASN A 842 26.38 22.72 -7.01
N VAL A 843 26.18 23.63 -6.08
CA VAL A 843 27.07 24.78 -5.88
C VAL A 843 28.31 24.29 -5.15
N GLN A 844 29.48 24.64 -5.67
CA GLN A 844 30.75 24.38 -4.98
C GLN A 844 30.98 25.50 -3.94
N PRO A 845 30.83 25.25 -2.61
CA PRO A 845 30.84 26.34 -1.62
C PRO A 845 32.16 27.10 -1.58
N SER A 846 33.30 26.46 -1.87
CA SER A 846 34.61 27.09 -1.94
C SER A 846 34.72 28.16 -3.05
N LYS A 847 34.03 27.97 -4.19
CA LYS A 847 34.04 28.93 -5.30
C LYS A 847 33.22 30.18 -5.04
N VAL A 848 32.27 30.12 -4.12
CA VAL A 848 31.41 31.23 -3.73
C VAL A 848 31.75 31.85 -2.36
N GLY A 849 32.93 31.51 -1.82
CA GLY A 849 33.39 32.05 -0.53
C GLY A 849 32.72 31.44 0.70
N LEU A 850 31.95 30.39 0.55
CA LEU A 850 31.19 29.71 1.63
C LEU A 850 31.79 28.39 2.09
N GLY A 851 32.99 28.00 1.60
CA GLY A 851 33.60 26.72 1.86
C GLY A 851 33.93 26.42 3.32
N ASN A 852 34.02 27.42 4.18
CA ASN A 852 34.22 27.27 5.63
C ASN A 852 32.91 26.98 6.39
N ALA A 853 31.75 27.30 5.80
CA ALA A 853 30.46 27.13 6.42
C ALA A 853 29.68 25.92 5.90
N PHE A 854 29.87 25.57 4.62
CA PHE A 854 29.13 24.51 3.96
C PHE A 854 30.06 23.54 3.25
N GLN A 855 29.77 22.23 3.40
CA GLN A 855 30.41 21.17 2.64
C GLN A 855 29.71 20.96 1.30
N ASN A 856 28.39 21.10 1.25
CA ASN A 856 27.59 20.99 0.04
C ASN A 856 26.38 21.94 0.06
N ILE A 857 26.06 22.52 -1.11
CA ILE A 857 24.84 23.29 -1.37
C ILE A 857 24.25 22.75 -2.67
N GLN A 858 23.03 22.24 -2.64
CA GLN A 858 22.35 21.73 -3.83
C GLN A 858 20.98 22.38 -3.97
N PHE A 859 20.69 22.95 -5.14
CA PHE A 859 19.37 23.38 -5.57
C PHE A 859 18.76 22.31 -6.48
N SER A 860 17.45 22.10 -6.40
CA SER A 860 16.75 21.14 -7.27
C SER A 860 15.38 21.65 -7.67
N VAL A 861 14.96 21.25 -8.88
CA VAL A 861 13.58 21.40 -9.37
C VAL A 861 13.10 19.99 -9.74
N THR A 862 11.97 19.59 -9.20
CA THR A 862 11.39 18.26 -9.42
C THR A 862 9.98 18.40 -9.95
N GLY A 863 9.67 17.73 -11.06
CA GLY A 863 8.32 17.49 -11.53
C GLY A 863 7.89 16.06 -11.22
N GLN A 864 6.70 15.88 -10.70
CA GLN A 864 6.12 14.59 -10.32
C GLN A 864 4.79 14.36 -11.01
N ASN A 865 4.55 13.13 -11.50
CA ASN A 865 3.37 12.76 -12.30
C ASN A 865 3.17 13.69 -13.51
N LEU A 866 4.24 13.93 -14.27
CA LEU A 866 4.24 14.95 -15.34
C LEU A 866 3.30 14.60 -16.47
N PHE A 867 3.24 13.34 -16.86
CA PHE A 867 2.24 12.80 -17.79
C PHE A 867 2.01 11.31 -17.59
N VAL A 868 0.86 10.85 -18.04
CA VAL A 868 0.50 9.43 -18.17
C VAL A 868 -0.02 9.20 -19.59
N LEU A 869 0.51 8.15 -20.23
CA LEU A 869 0.02 7.66 -21.53
C LEU A 869 -0.88 6.46 -21.24
N THR A 870 -2.17 6.56 -21.54
CA THR A 870 -3.19 5.56 -21.25
C THR A 870 -4.41 5.78 -22.12
N ASP A 871 -5.15 4.73 -22.43
CA ASP A 871 -6.47 4.77 -23.10
C ASP A 871 -7.63 4.80 -22.08
N TYR A 872 -7.33 4.82 -20.79
CA TYR A 872 -8.34 4.88 -19.75
C TYR A 872 -9.01 6.25 -19.68
N SER A 873 -10.35 6.28 -19.67
CA SER A 873 -11.16 7.51 -19.76
C SER A 873 -11.34 8.25 -18.43
N GLY A 874 -11.05 7.60 -17.28
CA GLY A 874 -11.14 8.20 -15.93
C GLY A 874 -9.95 9.08 -15.58
N PHE A 875 -9.89 9.55 -14.34
CA PHE A 875 -8.82 10.44 -13.87
C PHE A 875 -7.43 9.79 -13.88
N ASP A 876 -7.34 8.50 -13.53
CA ASP A 876 -6.07 7.77 -13.42
C ASP A 876 -6.29 6.26 -13.57
N PRO A 877 -5.47 5.52 -14.33
CA PRO A 877 -5.62 4.07 -14.50
C PRO A 877 -5.17 3.24 -13.29
N GLU A 878 -4.38 3.81 -12.37
CA GLU A 878 -3.95 3.12 -11.14
C GLU A 878 -5.02 3.28 -10.05
N VAL A 879 -6.08 2.50 -10.13
CA VAL A 879 -7.25 2.59 -9.24
C VAL A 879 -7.64 1.22 -8.69
N ASN A 880 -8.14 1.20 -7.46
CA ASN A 880 -8.79 0.03 -6.88
C ASN A 880 -9.63 0.45 -5.66
N THR A 881 -10.84 0.91 -5.91
CA THR A 881 -11.78 1.39 -4.89
C THR A 881 -13.02 0.52 -4.75
N GLY A 882 -12.96 -0.72 -5.25
CA GLY A 882 -14.11 -1.64 -5.21
C GLY A 882 -14.47 -2.09 -3.79
N SER A 883 -15.74 -2.40 -3.60
CA SER A 883 -16.26 -2.95 -2.34
C SER A 883 -16.08 -4.47 -2.32
N THR A 884 -15.55 -5.01 -1.25
CA THR A 884 -15.45 -6.45 -1.03
C THR A 884 -16.84 -7.08 -0.89
N SER A 885 -16.98 -8.33 -1.30
CA SER A 885 -18.13 -9.17 -1.02
C SER A 885 -17.67 -10.39 -0.23
N GLY A 886 -18.31 -10.65 0.91
CA GLY A 886 -17.89 -11.74 1.79
C GLY A 886 -16.43 -11.66 2.27
N GLY A 887 -15.83 -10.46 2.30
CA GLY A 887 -14.41 -10.23 2.66
C GLY A 887 -13.40 -10.64 1.59
N ILE A 888 -13.84 -11.14 0.42
CA ILE A 888 -12.97 -11.47 -0.71
C ILE A 888 -12.52 -10.18 -1.38
N GLN A 889 -11.22 -10.07 -1.67
CA GLN A 889 -10.62 -8.87 -2.24
C GLN A 889 -11.15 -8.57 -3.66
N THR A 890 -11.12 -7.30 -4.03
CA THR A 890 -11.49 -6.80 -5.36
C THR A 890 -10.29 -6.17 -6.03
N PHE A 891 -10.31 -6.14 -7.36
CA PHE A 891 -9.23 -5.58 -8.15
C PHE A 891 -9.76 -4.80 -9.34
N GLY A 892 -9.08 -3.69 -9.66
CA GLY A 892 -9.29 -2.94 -10.89
C GLY A 892 -10.67 -2.27 -11.02
N ILE A 893 -11.26 -1.81 -9.91
CA ILE A 893 -12.55 -1.11 -9.91
C ILE A 893 -12.30 0.36 -9.59
N ASP A 894 -12.69 1.27 -10.48
CA ASP A 894 -12.67 2.72 -10.24
C ASP A 894 -14.04 3.22 -9.82
N ARG A 895 -14.16 3.61 -8.55
CA ARG A 895 -15.37 4.24 -8.04
C ARG A 895 -15.02 5.50 -7.25
N PHE A 896 -15.23 6.66 -7.89
CA PHE A 896 -15.03 7.97 -7.27
C PHE A 896 -13.64 8.14 -6.64
N THR A 897 -12.61 7.71 -7.37
CA THR A 897 -11.23 7.77 -6.88
C THR A 897 -10.73 9.21 -6.83
N TYR A 898 -10.05 9.58 -5.75
CA TYR A 898 -9.37 10.87 -5.65
C TYR A 898 -8.25 10.95 -6.70
N PRO A 899 -8.23 11.97 -7.59
CA PRO A 899 -7.26 12.07 -8.68
C PRO A 899 -5.83 12.26 -8.18
N LYS A 900 -4.84 11.68 -8.88
CA LYS A 900 -3.42 11.96 -8.63
C LYS A 900 -3.06 13.37 -9.07
N ALA A 901 -2.27 14.05 -8.25
CA ALA A 901 -1.81 15.39 -8.54
C ALA A 901 -0.57 15.41 -9.46
N ARG A 902 -0.47 16.42 -10.32
CA ARG A 902 0.80 16.85 -10.93
C ARG A 902 1.45 17.87 -10.00
N THR A 903 2.72 17.64 -9.65
CA THR A 903 3.41 18.46 -8.66
C THR A 903 4.73 18.98 -9.18
N PHE A 904 5.04 20.23 -8.89
CA PHE A 904 6.35 20.87 -9.13
C PHE A 904 6.93 21.34 -7.80
N LEU A 905 8.17 20.95 -7.51
CA LEU A 905 8.88 21.31 -6.29
C LEU A 905 10.19 22.04 -6.60
N ILE A 906 10.55 22.91 -5.69
CA ILE A 906 11.88 23.51 -5.57
C ILE A 906 12.48 23.02 -4.26
N GLY A 907 13.71 22.50 -4.30
CA GLY A 907 14.43 21.96 -3.15
C GLY A 907 15.77 22.65 -2.93
N LEU A 908 16.16 22.77 -1.66
CA LEU A 908 17.47 23.23 -1.19
C LEU A 908 18.01 22.22 -0.18
N ASN A 909 19.19 21.68 -0.44
CA ASN A 909 19.90 20.80 0.46
C ASN A 909 21.23 21.44 0.88
N LEU A 910 21.44 21.58 2.19
CA LEU A 910 22.63 22.17 2.79
C LEU A 910 23.31 21.14 3.70
N THR A 911 24.61 20.95 3.53
CA THR A 911 25.45 20.16 4.43
C THR A 911 26.52 21.06 5.03
N PHE A 912 26.59 21.08 6.38
CA PHE A 912 27.52 21.86 7.16
C PHE A 912 28.66 20.98 7.68
#